data_3db8ee8bc7dd38733f57e27d68281db0
#
_entry.id   3db8ee8bc7dd38733f57e27d68281db0
#
_cell.length_a   1.000
_cell.length_b   1.000
_cell.length_c   1.000
_cell.angle_alpha   90.00
_cell.angle_beta   90.00
_cell.angle_gamma   90.00
#
_symmetry.space_group_name_H-M   'P 1'
#
loop_
_entity.id
_entity.type
_entity.pdbx_description
1 polymer ?
#
loop_
_entity_poly.entity_id
_entity_poly.type
_entity_poly.pdbx_seq_one_letter_code
_entity_poly.pdbx_strand_id
1 'polypeptide(L)'
;MYIGEKVQRTGGTKKTGDNISPVFRRLLLGRGISEEEMPAFLHPSLDGLASPYEVYGMERAVERIRRAVDKKEKILIFGDYDCDGICAISILMLALRGRADVGYFIPNRITDGYGMSVDLLKDIISHRKPDLVVTVDCGITAAEEVEFLKSQGIDVVVTDHHEPQDTIPDCIVVDAKIDKKGFYDMCGAGVALKLVQALFGKEYENYLDICAIATIADVVPLVKDNRIIAYYGLRKCIETPRRGIKLLAGAEKLTSQDVMFRLAPRINAAGRLGSAMKAVDLFLDEDYFILKSLAEELERDNTRRQQICEQVVAEAKKALRGIDFLKTRIIVLHNQSWEAGVLGIAAARLVEEFKCPAILFSGDGAEYKGSARSVKNVNIFMLLSRHSEMFTTFGGHAQAAGVGISAENFEAFRKALEEDVAANYPATDFLPAETYDMKLSADEDFLALAKELELLEPTGYGNPKPEFLLEESGLRFDRVGFGPHVKCVRGDLELMGFSRYSSLIGTTRGKTAVEFSLGVGCFQNRVYAQGILRGTKVLSLDISDEDARRMCLHQLNFEGRADVVRIDKEKAEEFAACPFGTAFVVFGQKEYERLCLDVKGAGDLPVYVGAQKWLNPQTCVVFAPSEQFDFGYFGRVVFAGRALTEGYIAHVAASVAECFDLYGEQPEPPRVSDDKIRAAFVAFDGMARKKERAVSPSALANTVKQRARISTEEYGISRLILEELGLISVSDRGIITVSRNKTDLTQSAVYRNVRQK
;
A
#
# COMPACT_ATOMS: atom_id res chain seq x y z
N MET A 1 -11.88 -20.20 -28.69
CA MET A 1 -11.43 -21.53 -29.12
C MET A 1 -9.93 -21.59 -28.82
N TYR A 2 -9.54 -22.06 -27.64
CA TYR A 2 -8.15 -22.18 -27.23
C TYR A 2 -7.68 -23.61 -27.44
N ILE A 3 -6.65 -23.78 -28.24
CA ILE A 3 -5.99 -25.07 -28.45
C ILE A 3 -4.98 -25.24 -27.33
N GLY A 4 -5.25 -26.17 -26.43
CA GLY A 4 -4.32 -26.56 -25.37
C GLY A 4 -3.26 -27.50 -25.93
N GLU A 5 -2.01 -27.08 -25.95
CA GLU A 5 -0.88 -28.00 -26.14
C GLU A 5 -0.60 -28.77 -24.86
N LYS A 6 -0.79 -30.08 -24.92
CA LYS A 6 -0.34 -31.01 -23.90
C LYS A 6 1.18 -31.07 -23.89
N VAL A 7 1.79 -30.47 -22.86
CA VAL A 7 3.19 -30.74 -22.56
C VAL A 7 3.31 -32.16 -22.04
N GLN A 8 3.91 -33.05 -22.83
CA GLN A 8 4.27 -34.40 -22.42
C GLN A 8 5.30 -34.34 -21.28
N ARG A 9 4.93 -34.93 -20.14
CA ARG A 9 5.85 -35.20 -19.04
C ARG A 9 6.81 -36.32 -19.49
N THR A 10 8.04 -35.96 -19.86
CA THR A 10 9.15 -36.90 -19.85
C THR A 10 9.73 -36.95 -18.45
N GLY A 11 9.57 -38.08 -17.80
CA GLY A 11 10.18 -38.36 -16.50
C GLY A 11 11.70 -38.40 -16.59
N GLY A 12 12.32 -37.62 -15.73
CA GLY A 12 13.74 -37.62 -15.50
C GLY A 12 14.03 -36.84 -14.25
N THR A 13 14.20 -37.51 -13.12
CA THR A 13 14.67 -36.93 -11.86
C THR A 13 16.09 -36.38 -12.04
N LYS A 14 16.21 -35.10 -12.45
CA LYS A 14 17.46 -34.34 -12.30
C LYS A 14 17.24 -33.38 -11.13
N LYS A 15 18.18 -33.37 -10.20
CA LYS A 15 18.27 -32.45 -9.08
C LYS A 15 18.13 -31.00 -9.61
N THR A 16 17.04 -30.33 -9.28
CA THR A 16 16.66 -29.02 -9.79
C THR A 16 17.42 -27.84 -9.15
N GLY A 17 18.53 -28.10 -8.44
CA GLY A 17 19.35 -27.06 -7.84
C GLY A 17 20.38 -26.39 -8.78
N ASP A 18 20.61 -26.95 -9.97
CA ASP A 18 21.77 -26.58 -10.78
C ASP A 18 21.48 -25.61 -11.94
N ASN A 19 20.27 -25.07 -12.08
CA ASN A 19 19.87 -24.34 -13.29
C ASN A 19 19.21 -22.96 -13.04
N ILE A 20 19.54 -22.30 -11.93
CA ILE A 20 19.15 -20.91 -11.69
C ILE A 20 20.28 -19.96 -12.09
N SER A 21 19.92 -18.74 -12.57
CA SER A 21 20.89 -17.75 -13.00
C SER A 21 21.80 -17.29 -11.85
N PRO A 22 23.01 -16.86 -12.13
CA PRO A 22 23.92 -16.31 -11.11
C PRO A 22 23.32 -15.10 -10.38
N VAL A 23 22.49 -14.29 -11.07
CA VAL A 23 21.80 -13.13 -10.50
C VAL A 23 20.74 -13.55 -9.50
N PHE A 24 19.91 -14.51 -9.87
CA PHE A 24 18.86 -15.02 -8.98
C PHE A 24 19.45 -15.75 -7.76
N ARG A 25 20.54 -16.54 -7.96
CA ARG A 25 21.29 -17.17 -6.87
C ARG A 25 21.84 -16.12 -5.89
N ARG A 26 22.44 -15.05 -6.38
CA ARG A 26 22.96 -13.95 -5.55
C ARG A 26 21.85 -13.26 -4.76
N LEU A 27 20.65 -13.09 -5.36
CA LEU A 27 19.48 -12.56 -4.66
C LEU A 27 19.08 -13.46 -3.48
N LEU A 28 19.00 -14.78 -3.69
CA LEU A 28 18.64 -15.73 -2.64
C LEU A 28 19.65 -15.72 -1.48
N LEU A 29 20.96 -15.75 -1.80
CA LEU A 29 22.02 -15.64 -0.81
C LEU A 29 21.96 -14.32 -0.04
N GLY A 30 21.70 -13.20 -0.73
CA GLY A 30 21.53 -11.89 -0.11
C GLY A 30 20.32 -11.82 0.86
N ARG A 31 19.33 -12.69 0.68
CA ARG A 31 18.18 -12.88 1.58
C ARG A 31 18.44 -13.90 2.70
N GLY A 32 19.65 -14.42 2.80
CA GLY A 32 20.04 -15.40 3.83
C GLY A 32 19.59 -16.82 3.55
N ILE A 33 19.15 -17.13 2.33
CA ILE A 33 18.80 -18.50 1.91
C ILE A 33 20.07 -19.18 1.44
N SER A 34 20.55 -20.16 2.19
CA SER A 34 21.76 -20.89 1.86
C SER A 34 21.57 -21.78 0.61
N GLU A 35 22.69 -22.18 -0.02
CA GLU A 35 22.68 -23.10 -1.17
C GLU A 35 21.95 -24.42 -0.87
N GLU A 36 22.05 -24.90 0.37
CA GLU A 36 21.41 -26.13 0.82
C GLU A 36 19.89 -25.98 0.97
N GLU A 37 19.43 -24.79 1.35
CA GLU A 37 18.01 -24.49 1.56
C GLU A 37 17.28 -24.11 0.26
N MET A 38 18.00 -23.62 -0.76
CA MET A 38 17.40 -23.16 -2.02
C MET A 38 16.43 -24.19 -2.64
N PRO A 39 16.73 -25.48 -2.77
CA PRO A 39 15.82 -26.43 -3.38
C PRO A 39 14.49 -26.57 -2.63
N ALA A 40 14.54 -26.64 -1.31
CA ALA A 40 13.34 -26.75 -0.47
C ALA A 40 12.54 -25.43 -0.45
N PHE A 41 13.22 -24.28 -0.51
CA PHE A 41 12.60 -22.97 -0.56
C PHE A 41 11.87 -22.73 -1.89
N LEU A 42 12.51 -23.05 -3.02
CA LEU A 42 11.96 -22.84 -4.36
C LEU A 42 10.88 -23.88 -4.72
N HIS A 43 11.02 -25.10 -4.20
CA HIS A 43 10.11 -26.24 -4.48
C HIS A 43 9.67 -26.89 -3.16
N PRO A 44 8.82 -26.18 -2.35
CA PRO A 44 8.37 -26.72 -1.08
C PRO A 44 7.59 -28.03 -1.25
N SER A 45 7.68 -28.94 -0.25
CA SER A 45 6.94 -30.20 -0.18
C SER A 45 6.07 -30.23 1.06
N LEU A 46 4.88 -30.83 0.99
CA LEU A 46 4.01 -31.07 2.15
C LEU A 46 4.70 -31.95 3.22
N ASP A 47 5.63 -32.82 2.80
CA ASP A 47 6.40 -33.63 3.73
C ASP A 47 7.40 -32.79 4.55
N GLY A 48 7.65 -31.55 4.16
CA GLY A 48 8.48 -30.60 4.90
C GLY A 48 7.74 -29.88 6.04
N LEU A 49 6.44 -30.10 6.20
CA LEU A 49 5.69 -29.54 7.34
C LEU A 49 6.18 -30.14 8.65
N ALA A 50 6.44 -29.29 9.64
CA ALA A 50 6.77 -29.70 10.99
C ALA A 50 5.66 -30.55 11.63
N SER A 51 6.02 -31.43 12.54
CA SER A 51 5.05 -32.24 13.27
C SER A 51 4.04 -31.33 14.02
N PRO A 52 2.72 -31.61 13.99
CA PRO A 52 1.77 -30.84 14.77
C PRO A 52 2.03 -30.94 16.29
N TYR A 53 2.68 -32.02 16.75
CA TYR A 53 3.02 -32.24 18.16
C TYR A 53 4.23 -31.41 18.63
N GLU A 54 4.87 -30.64 17.76
CA GLU A 54 5.86 -29.64 18.15
C GLU A 54 5.20 -28.37 18.73
N VAL A 55 3.89 -28.17 18.47
CA VAL A 55 3.15 -27.04 19.03
C VAL A 55 2.80 -27.35 20.48
N TYR A 56 3.13 -26.40 21.38
CA TYR A 56 2.85 -26.55 22.80
C TYR A 56 1.37 -26.90 23.06
N GLY A 57 1.14 -27.88 23.91
CA GLY A 57 -0.20 -28.31 24.36
C GLY A 57 -1.00 -29.15 23.36
N MET A 58 -0.52 -29.38 22.15
CA MET A 58 -1.25 -30.09 21.10
C MET A 58 -1.72 -31.47 21.50
N GLU A 59 -0.88 -32.27 22.13
CA GLU A 59 -1.24 -33.65 22.56
C GLU A 59 -2.45 -33.68 23.50
N ARG A 60 -2.44 -32.79 24.51
CA ARG A 60 -3.54 -32.67 25.49
C ARG A 60 -4.83 -32.19 24.81
N ALA A 61 -4.74 -31.26 23.87
CA ALA A 61 -5.90 -30.76 23.11
C ALA A 61 -6.52 -31.87 22.25
N VAL A 62 -5.68 -32.62 21.55
CA VAL A 62 -6.12 -33.77 20.73
C VAL A 62 -6.86 -34.82 21.60
N GLU A 63 -6.31 -35.18 22.76
CA GLU A 63 -6.97 -36.11 23.68
C GLU A 63 -8.33 -35.59 24.16
N ARG A 64 -8.40 -34.30 24.51
CA ARG A 64 -9.64 -33.69 25.00
C ARG A 64 -10.73 -33.62 23.95
N ILE A 65 -10.35 -33.20 22.71
CA ILE A 65 -11.30 -33.11 21.60
C ILE A 65 -11.76 -34.49 21.14
N ARG A 66 -10.86 -35.48 21.03
CA ARG A 66 -11.25 -36.89 20.74
C ARG A 66 -12.26 -37.42 21.74
N ARG A 67 -12.01 -37.17 23.06
CA ARG A 67 -12.96 -37.55 24.11
C ARG A 67 -14.32 -36.88 23.94
N ALA A 68 -14.37 -35.60 23.52
CA ALA A 68 -15.62 -34.90 23.28
C ALA A 68 -16.38 -35.51 22.06
N VAL A 69 -15.67 -35.85 20.99
CA VAL A 69 -16.23 -36.51 19.81
C VAL A 69 -16.82 -37.90 20.19
N ASP A 70 -16.04 -38.71 20.91
CA ASP A 70 -16.43 -40.05 21.32
C ASP A 70 -17.66 -40.06 22.24
N LYS A 71 -17.75 -39.07 23.11
CA LYS A 71 -18.85 -38.89 24.08
C LYS A 71 -20.03 -38.11 23.52
N LYS A 72 -19.92 -37.59 22.28
CA LYS A 72 -20.92 -36.74 21.64
C LYS A 72 -21.21 -35.46 22.45
N GLU A 73 -20.18 -34.91 23.08
CA GLU A 73 -20.26 -33.64 23.79
C GLU A 73 -20.55 -32.50 22.81
N LYS A 74 -21.23 -31.45 23.29
CA LYS A 74 -21.48 -30.24 22.51
C LYS A 74 -20.24 -29.38 22.50
N ILE A 75 -19.69 -29.16 21.31
CA ILE A 75 -18.48 -28.35 21.10
C ILE A 75 -18.89 -26.98 20.57
N LEU A 76 -18.47 -25.91 21.24
CA LEU A 76 -18.58 -24.55 20.74
C LEU A 76 -17.19 -24.05 20.30
N ILE A 77 -17.04 -23.70 19.03
CA ILE A 77 -15.85 -23.01 18.53
C ILE A 77 -16.08 -21.51 18.69
N PHE A 78 -15.23 -20.86 19.47
CA PHE A 78 -15.25 -19.41 19.68
C PHE A 78 -14.04 -18.80 18.98
N GLY A 79 -14.24 -17.85 18.03
CA GLY A 79 -13.11 -17.27 17.29
C GLY A 79 -13.25 -15.78 17.05
N ASP A 80 -12.18 -15.17 16.53
CA ASP A 80 -12.16 -13.75 16.21
C ASP A 80 -12.91 -13.44 14.90
N TYR A 81 -13.21 -12.15 14.70
CA TYR A 81 -14.03 -11.61 13.60
C TYR A 81 -13.22 -11.25 12.35
N ASP A 82 -11.92 -11.41 12.34
CA ASP A 82 -11.10 -11.11 11.18
C ASP A 82 -10.89 -12.33 10.27
N CYS A 83 -10.11 -12.14 9.19
CA CYS A 83 -9.92 -13.17 8.18
C CYS A 83 -9.27 -14.44 8.76
N ASP A 84 -8.37 -14.32 9.75
CA ASP A 84 -7.71 -15.46 10.38
C ASP A 84 -8.67 -16.24 11.26
N GLY A 85 -9.36 -15.57 12.19
CA GLY A 85 -10.37 -16.20 13.06
C GLY A 85 -11.50 -16.84 12.26
N ILE A 86 -12.02 -16.16 11.23
CA ILE A 86 -13.04 -16.69 10.31
C ILE A 86 -12.57 -17.97 9.62
N CYS A 87 -11.34 -17.98 9.11
CA CYS A 87 -10.74 -19.14 8.46
C CYS A 87 -10.50 -20.29 9.47
N ALA A 88 -10.01 -19.97 10.66
CA ALA A 88 -9.76 -20.94 11.72
C ALA A 88 -11.07 -21.64 12.17
N ILE A 89 -12.13 -20.86 12.41
CA ILE A 89 -13.48 -21.40 12.67
C ILE A 89 -13.93 -22.34 11.54
N SER A 90 -13.79 -21.86 10.30
CA SER A 90 -14.26 -22.62 9.11
C SER A 90 -13.52 -23.95 8.97
N ILE A 91 -12.21 -23.99 9.22
CA ILE A 91 -11.39 -25.22 9.20
C ILE A 91 -11.91 -26.21 10.23
N LEU A 92 -12.08 -25.80 11.50
CA LEU A 92 -12.55 -26.71 12.55
C LEU A 92 -14.00 -27.13 12.38
N MET A 93 -14.89 -26.21 11.95
CA MET A 93 -16.29 -26.54 11.64
C MET A 93 -16.38 -27.62 10.56
N LEU A 94 -15.63 -27.46 9.47
CA LEU A 94 -15.62 -28.44 8.37
C LEU A 94 -15.00 -29.78 8.78
N ALA A 95 -13.94 -29.75 9.59
CA ALA A 95 -13.27 -30.96 10.06
C ALA A 95 -14.12 -31.77 11.06
N LEU A 96 -14.90 -31.08 11.91
CA LEU A 96 -15.74 -31.73 12.94
C LEU A 96 -17.17 -32.01 12.47
N ARG A 97 -17.62 -31.38 11.37
CA ARG A 97 -18.97 -31.59 10.81
C ARG A 97 -19.24 -33.09 10.57
N GLY A 98 -20.39 -33.58 11.10
CA GLY A 98 -20.80 -34.98 10.99
C GLY A 98 -20.07 -35.94 11.96
N ARG A 99 -19.07 -35.47 12.72
CA ARG A 99 -18.33 -36.24 13.72
C ARG A 99 -18.72 -35.84 15.16
N ALA A 100 -19.09 -34.58 15.37
CA ALA A 100 -19.46 -34.03 16.67
C ALA A 100 -20.69 -33.13 16.55
N ASP A 101 -21.36 -32.85 17.69
CA ASP A 101 -22.33 -31.75 17.80
C ASP A 101 -21.54 -30.43 17.97
N VAL A 102 -21.23 -29.80 16.82
CA VAL A 102 -20.37 -28.63 16.76
C VAL A 102 -21.12 -27.40 16.28
N GLY A 103 -20.90 -26.26 16.95
CA GLY A 103 -21.36 -24.97 16.53
C GLY A 103 -20.27 -23.92 16.74
N TYR A 104 -20.48 -22.71 16.24
CA TYR A 104 -19.51 -21.64 16.37
C TYR A 104 -20.15 -20.35 16.87
N PHE A 105 -19.31 -19.45 17.40
CA PHE A 105 -19.65 -18.09 17.79
C PHE A 105 -18.52 -17.11 17.42
N ILE A 106 -18.91 -15.93 16.97
CA ILE A 106 -17.99 -14.82 16.69
C ILE A 106 -18.53 -13.57 17.36
N PRO A 107 -17.73 -12.86 18.19
CA PRO A 107 -18.16 -11.61 18.79
C PRO A 107 -18.32 -10.51 17.73
N ASN A 108 -19.22 -9.59 17.98
CA ASN A 108 -19.35 -8.42 17.13
C ASN A 108 -18.35 -7.34 17.58
N ARG A 109 -17.45 -6.95 16.70
CA ARG A 109 -16.38 -5.99 16.97
C ARG A 109 -16.87 -4.67 17.58
N ILE A 110 -18.07 -4.21 17.20
CA ILE A 110 -18.60 -2.90 17.59
C ILE A 110 -19.26 -2.96 18.97
N THR A 111 -20.07 -4.02 19.22
CA THR A 111 -20.87 -4.16 20.46
C THR A 111 -20.15 -4.94 21.53
N ASP A 112 -19.41 -6.01 21.18
CA ASP A 112 -18.86 -6.98 22.12
C ASP A 112 -17.35 -6.78 22.34
N GLY A 113 -16.68 -6.10 21.39
CA GLY A 113 -15.23 -5.87 21.47
C GLY A 113 -14.40 -7.02 20.87
N TYR A 114 -13.18 -7.19 21.38
CA TYR A 114 -12.25 -8.24 20.98
C TYR A 114 -12.23 -9.38 22.00
N GLY A 115 -12.28 -10.61 21.50
CA GLY A 115 -12.14 -11.80 22.33
C GLY A 115 -13.39 -12.13 23.16
N MET A 116 -13.19 -12.92 24.21
CA MET A 116 -14.24 -13.30 25.16
C MET A 116 -14.44 -12.21 26.22
N SER A 117 -15.67 -12.13 26.74
CA SER A 117 -15.97 -11.41 27.97
C SER A 117 -16.96 -12.24 28.81
N VAL A 118 -16.91 -12.09 30.14
CA VAL A 118 -17.80 -12.86 31.04
C VAL A 118 -19.27 -12.60 30.71
N ASP A 119 -19.65 -11.38 30.40
CA ASP A 119 -21.04 -11.05 30.10
C ASP A 119 -21.53 -11.67 28.77
N LEU A 120 -20.68 -11.65 27.74
CA LEU A 120 -20.94 -12.34 26.48
C LEU A 120 -21.07 -13.87 26.69
N LEU A 121 -20.21 -14.46 27.51
CA LEU A 121 -20.26 -15.89 27.83
C LEU A 121 -21.52 -16.27 28.60
N LYS A 122 -22.03 -15.43 29.50
CA LYS A 122 -23.33 -15.67 30.19
C LYS A 122 -24.47 -15.74 29.19
N ASP A 123 -24.48 -14.84 28.18
CA ASP A 123 -25.50 -14.87 27.13
C ASP A 123 -25.41 -16.13 26.29
N ILE A 124 -24.21 -16.48 25.82
CA ILE A 124 -23.97 -17.72 25.03
C ILE A 124 -24.42 -18.97 25.79
N ILE A 125 -24.06 -19.11 27.06
CA ILE A 125 -24.40 -20.26 27.87
C ILE A 125 -25.92 -20.37 28.07
N SER A 126 -26.64 -19.25 28.23
CA SER A 126 -28.09 -19.24 28.41
C SER A 126 -28.83 -19.83 27.22
N HIS A 127 -28.30 -19.64 26.00
CA HIS A 127 -28.91 -20.09 24.74
C HIS A 127 -28.33 -21.44 24.24
N ARG A 128 -27.07 -21.72 24.52
CA ARG A 128 -26.33 -22.86 23.98
C ARG A 128 -25.32 -23.38 24.96
N LYS A 129 -25.76 -24.20 25.93
CA LYS A 129 -24.88 -24.75 26.93
C LYS A 129 -23.91 -25.77 26.30
N PRO A 130 -22.64 -25.41 25.99
CA PRO A 130 -21.64 -26.34 25.47
C PRO A 130 -21.07 -27.19 26.65
N ASP A 131 -20.53 -28.35 26.29
CA ASP A 131 -19.72 -29.17 27.22
C ASP A 131 -18.23 -28.81 27.09
N LEU A 132 -17.84 -28.36 25.90
CA LEU A 132 -16.47 -27.94 25.58
C LEU A 132 -16.49 -26.64 24.74
N VAL A 133 -15.70 -25.65 25.16
CA VAL A 133 -15.36 -24.47 24.32
C VAL A 133 -13.97 -24.67 23.76
N VAL A 134 -13.82 -24.49 22.43
CA VAL A 134 -12.53 -24.46 21.75
C VAL A 134 -12.38 -23.06 21.17
N THR A 135 -11.42 -22.27 21.68
CA THR A 135 -11.14 -20.97 21.06
C THR A 135 -10.21 -21.14 19.88
N VAL A 136 -10.32 -20.26 18.90
CA VAL A 136 -9.41 -20.16 17.76
C VAL A 136 -9.04 -18.70 17.51
N ASP A 137 -7.77 -18.43 17.31
CA ASP A 137 -7.24 -17.10 17.06
C ASP A 137 -7.54 -16.06 18.16
N CYS A 138 -7.79 -16.55 19.37
CA CYS A 138 -8.01 -15.73 20.57
C CYS A 138 -7.97 -16.60 21.82
N GLY A 139 -7.87 -15.95 22.99
CA GLY A 139 -8.07 -16.61 24.28
C GLY A 139 -6.81 -16.77 25.13
N ILE A 140 -5.61 -16.54 24.59
CA ILE A 140 -4.35 -16.67 25.37
C ILE A 140 -4.29 -15.71 26.56
N THR A 141 -5.04 -14.62 26.53
CA THR A 141 -5.12 -13.61 27.59
C THR A 141 -6.40 -13.70 28.42
N ALA A 142 -7.30 -14.66 28.14
CA ALA A 142 -8.65 -14.74 28.70
C ALA A 142 -8.72 -15.58 29.98
N ALA A 143 -7.87 -15.26 30.98
CA ALA A 143 -7.79 -16.06 32.22
C ALA A 143 -9.08 -16.02 33.04
N GLU A 144 -9.71 -14.85 33.20
CA GLU A 144 -10.96 -14.67 33.96
C GLU A 144 -12.14 -15.36 33.27
N GLU A 145 -12.22 -15.29 31.95
CA GLU A 145 -13.27 -15.90 31.13
C GLU A 145 -13.18 -17.43 31.19
N VAL A 146 -11.97 -17.96 31.16
CA VAL A 146 -11.72 -19.42 31.32
C VAL A 146 -12.11 -19.88 32.70
N GLU A 147 -11.77 -19.15 33.77
CA GLU A 147 -12.19 -19.47 35.13
C GLU A 147 -13.71 -19.45 35.28
N PHE A 148 -14.36 -18.44 34.67
CA PHE A 148 -15.82 -18.38 34.63
C PHE A 148 -16.42 -19.63 33.96
N LEU A 149 -15.95 -20.03 32.75
CA LEU A 149 -16.43 -21.21 32.04
C LEU A 149 -16.26 -22.49 32.89
N LYS A 150 -15.09 -22.67 33.51
CA LYS A 150 -14.81 -23.80 34.39
C LYS A 150 -15.79 -23.82 35.59
N SER A 151 -16.11 -22.64 36.16
CA SER A 151 -17.09 -22.54 37.26
C SER A 151 -18.50 -22.99 36.86
N GLN A 152 -18.83 -22.93 35.57
CA GLN A 152 -20.09 -23.42 34.99
C GLN A 152 -20.03 -24.89 34.55
N GLY A 153 -18.91 -25.58 34.84
CA GLY A 153 -18.68 -26.98 34.47
C GLY A 153 -18.41 -27.21 32.99
N ILE A 154 -17.89 -26.17 32.27
CA ILE A 154 -17.57 -26.20 30.87
C ILE A 154 -16.04 -26.29 30.73
N ASP A 155 -15.56 -27.31 30.03
CA ASP A 155 -14.13 -27.43 29.71
C ASP A 155 -13.73 -26.46 28.62
N VAL A 156 -12.45 -26.04 28.63
CA VAL A 156 -11.90 -25.07 27.66
C VAL A 156 -10.60 -25.59 27.05
N VAL A 157 -10.49 -25.50 25.74
CA VAL A 157 -9.24 -25.63 24.98
C VAL A 157 -8.99 -24.31 24.25
N VAL A 158 -7.95 -23.59 24.64
CA VAL A 158 -7.52 -22.37 23.96
C VAL A 158 -6.58 -22.77 22.83
N THR A 159 -6.88 -22.33 21.59
CA THR A 159 -5.91 -22.37 20.48
C THR A 159 -5.67 -20.95 19.97
N ASP A 160 -4.44 -20.50 20.07
CA ASP A 160 -4.07 -19.13 19.78
C ASP A 160 -2.66 -19.06 19.18
N HIS A 161 -2.26 -17.89 18.67
CA HIS A 161 -0.94 -17.61 18.13
C HIS A 161 -0.38 -16.24 18.59
N HIS A 162 -1.14 -15.53 19.41
CA HIS A 162 -0.72 -14.24 19.97
C HIS A 162 0.36 -14.41 21.05
N GLU A 163 1.12 -13.35 21.35
CA GLU A 163 2.13 -13.40 22.40
C GLU A 163 1.45 -13.61 23.78
N PRO A 164 1.87 -14.65 24.54
CA PRO A 164 1.35 -14.87 25.87
C PRO A 164 1.76 -13.73 26.82
N GLN A 165 0.89 -13.40 27.76
CA GLN A 165 1.19 -12.49 28.88
C GLN A 165 1.83 -13.25 30.05
N ASP A 166 2.17 -12.52 31.12
CA ASP A 166 2.75 -13.11 32.32
C ASP A 166 1.84 -14.20 32.97
N THR A 167 0.53 -14.06 32.76
CA THR A 167 -0.48 -15.04 33.22
C THR A 167 -1.21 -15.60 32.00
N ILE A 168 -1.12 -16.92 31.82
CA ILE A 168 -1.89 -17.68 30.84
C ILE A 168 -3.11 -18.34 31.46
N PRO A 169 -4.21 -18.61 30.74
CA PRO A 169 -5.41 -19.28 31.27
C PRO A 169 -5.09 -20.66 31.82
N ASP A 170 -5.70 -20.99 32.98
CA ASP A 170 -5.59 -22.32 33.61
C ASP A 170 -6.50 -23.36 32.91
N CYS A 171 -6.12 -23.72 31.67
CA CYS A 171 -6.80 -24.74 30.88
C CYS A 171 -5.81 -25.45 29.91
N ILE A 172 -6.32 -26.20 28.97
CA ILE A 172 -5.49 -26.71 27.87
C ILE A 172 -5.26 -25.56 26.91
N VAL A 173 -3.99 -25.17 26.72
CA VAL A 173 -3.58 -24.11 25.77
C VAL A 173 -2.72 -24.72 24.70
N VAL A 174 -3.02 -24.38 23.43
CA VAL A 174 -2.25 -24.71 22.22
C VAL A 174 -1.75 -23.41 21.62
N ASP A 175 -0.47 -23.12 21.82
CA ASP A 175 0.17 -21.94 21.29
C ASP A 175 1.68 -22.16 21.15
N ALA A 176 2.20 -22.01 19.92
CA ALA A 176 3.61 -22.25 19.62
C ALA A 176 4.54 -21.19 20.25
N LYS A 177 4.03 -20.03 20.65
CA LYS A 177 4.84 -18.96 21.24
C LYS A 177 5.14 -19.16 22.73
N ILE A 178 4.48 -20.09 23.41
CA ILE A 178 4.72 -20.35 24.84
C ILE A 178 6.14 -20.90 25.05
N ASP A 179 6.55 -21.90 24.30
CA ASP A 179 7.87 -22.52 24.47
C ASP A 179 8.82 -22.25 23.30
N LYS A 180 8.30 -21.65 22.21
CA LYS A 180 9.03 -21.26 21.01
C LYS A 180 9.88 -22.38 20.41
N LYS A 181 9.42 -23.62 20.53
CA LYS A 181 10.03 -24.78 19.88
C LYS A 181 9.55 -24.88 18.44
N GLY A 182 10.45 -25.34 17.56
CA GLY A 182 10.14 -25.48 16.15
C GLY A 182 9.80 -24.17 15.48
N PHE A 183 8.76 -24.19 14.62
CA PHE A 183 8.26 -22.99 13.91
C PHE A 183 7.03 -22.42 14.65
N TYR A 184 7.15 -21.24 15.20
CA TYR A 184 6.16 -20.62 16.10
C TYR A 184 5.41 -19.42 15.51
N ASP A 185 5.78 -18.94 14.33
CA ASP A 185 5.15 -17.77 13.68
C ASP A 185 4.01 -18.16 12.75
N MET A 186 3.09 -19.02 13.19
CA MET A 186 1.87 -19.38 12.46
C MET A 186 0.74 -18.42 12.81
N CYS A 187 -0.24 -18.27 11.92
CA CYS A 187 -1.52 -17.63 12.22
C CYS A 187 -2.49 -18.57 12.95
N GLY A 188 -3.60 -18.07 13.50
CA GLY A 188 -4.59 -18.87 14.20
C GLY A 188 -5.18 -20.00 13.35
N ALA A 189 -5.46 -19.76 12.07
CA ALA A 189 -5.89 -20.82 11.13
C ALA A 189 -4.77 -21.84 10.87
N GLY A 190 -3.51 -21.45 10.94
CA GLY A 190 -2.37 -22.36 10.89
C GLY A 190 -2.34 -23.31 12.08
N VAL A 191 -2.58 -22.79 13.29
CA VAL A 191 -2.72 -23.60 14.52
C VAL A 191 -3.91 -24.54 14.41
N ALA A 192 -5.07 -24.06 13.93
CA ALA A 192 -6.25 -24.88 13.67
C ALA A 192 -5.98 -26.00 12.64
N LEU A 193 -5.22 -25.69 11.57
CA LEU A 193 -4.81 -26.70 10.58
C LEU A 193 -3.90 -27.77 11.19
N LYS A 194 -2.95 -27.39 12.04
CA LYS A 194 -2.10 -28.32 12.79
C LYS A 194 -2.92 -29.19 13.73
N LEU A 195 -3.94 -28.65 14.38
CA LEU A 195 -4.86 -29.41 15.20
C LEU A 195 -5.63 -30.46 14.38
N VAL A 196 -6.11 -30.08 13.18
CA VAL A 196 -6.75 -31.03 12.25
C VAL A 196 -5.76 -32.11 11.78
N GLN A 197 -4.51 -31.74 11.51
CA GLN A 197 -3.44 -32.69 11.15
C GLN A 197 -3.21 -33.72 12.27
N ALA A 198 -3.19 -33.26 13.54
CA ALA A 198 -3.00 -34.15 14.70
C ALA A 198 -4.23 -35.05 14.97
N LEU A 199 -5.45 -34.54 14.73
CA LEU A 199 -6.69 -35.28 14.93
C LEU A 199 -6.93 -36.33 13.83
N PHE A 200 -6.75 -35.93 12.56
CA PHE A 200 -7.25 -36.67 11.37
C PHE A 200 -6.18 -36.98 10.32
N GLY A 201 -4.91 -36.79 10.65
CA GLY A 201 -3.81 -37.09 9.74
C GLY A 201 -3.86 -36.26 8.46
N LYS A 202 -3.72 -36.88 7.29
CA LYS A 202 -3.65 -36.18 5.99
C LYS A 202 -4.91 -35.43 5.57
N GLU A 203 -6.00 -35.53 6.31
CA GLU A 203 -7.22 -34.76 6.00
C GLU A 203 -7.02 -33.23 6.06
N TYR A 204 -6.01 -32.76 6.79
CA TYR A 204 -5.64 -31.35 6.80
C TYR A 204 -5.43 -30.77 5.39
N GLU A 205 -4.97 -31.60 4.45
CA GLU A 205 -4.75 -31.17 3.07
C GLU A 205 -6.03 -30.62 2.41
N ASN A 206 -7.22 -31.03 2.89
CA ASN A 206 -8.49 -30.53 2.40
C ASN A 206 -8.78 -29.07 2.76
N TYR A 207 -8.06 -28.49 3.68
CA TYR A 207 -8.29 -27.14 4.22
C TYR A 207 -7.14 -26.17 3.92
N LEU A 208 -6.14 -26.57 3.12
CA LEU A 208 -5.00 -25.75 2.74
C LEU A 208 -5.42 -24.46 2.01
N ASP A 209 -6.50 -24.49 1.24
CA ASP A 209 -7.06 -23.34 0.56
C ASP A 209 -7.51 -22.25 1.54
N ILE A 210 -8.30 -22.62 2.56
CA ILE A 210 -8.76 -21.70 3.60
C ILE A 210 -7.56 -21.19 4.43
N CYS A 211 -6.68 -22.12 4.86
CA CYS A 211 -5.54 -21.77 5.68
C CYS A 211 -4.56 -20.83 4.96
N ALA A 212 -4.33 -21.01 3.65
CA ALA A 212 -3.46 -20.10 2.88
C ALA A 212 -4.02 -18.68 2.79
N ILE A 213 -5.34 -18.52 2.70
CA ILE A 213 -5.99 -17.20 2.73
C ILE A 213 -5.68 -16.51 4.06
N ALA A 214 -5.86 -17.22 5.19
CA ALA A 214 -5.56 -16.71 6.51
C ALA A 214 -4.07 -16.39 6.70
N THR A 215 -3.17 -17.33 6.37
CA THR A 215 -1.72 -17.18 6.49
C THR A 215 -1.20 -15.92 5.80
N ILE A 216 -1.77 -15.59 4.64
CA ILE A 216 -1.40 -14.40 3.89
C ILE A 216 -2.07 -13.16 4.48
N ALA A 217 -3.34 -13.27 4.90
CA ALA A 217 -4.13 -12.15 5.40
C ALA A 217 -3.64 -11.62 6.75
N ASP A 218 -3.19 -12.52 7.63
CA ASP A 218 -2.66 -12.19 8.97
C ASP A 218 -1.21 -11.70 8.93
N VAL A 219 -0.60 -11.67 7.74
CA VAL A 219 0.75 -11.11 7.52
C VAL A 219 1.82 -11.84 8.36
N VAL A 220 1.68 -13.14 8.58
CA VAL A 220 2.74 -13.96 9.19
C VAL A 220 3.88 -14.24 8.19
N PRO A 221 5.12 -14.52 8.65
CA PRO A 221 6.26 -14.70 7.76
C PRO A 221 6.05 -15.88 6.79
N LEU A 222 6.14 -15.63 5.47
CA LEU A 222 5.99 -16.65 4.43
C LEU A 222 7.26 -17.48 4.26
N VAL A 223 7.68 -18.11 5.34
CA VAL A 223 8.83 -19.02 5.43
C VAL A 223 8.40 -20.35 6.05
N LYS A 224 9.22 -21.40 5.92
CA LYS A 224 8.97 -22.73 6.52
C LYS A 224 7.52 -23.20 6.29
N ASP A 225 6.80 -23.59 7.36
CA ASP A 225 5.44 -24.12 7.28
C ASP A 225 4.46 -23.15 6.61
N ASN A 226 4.52 -21.87 6.94
CA ASN A 226 3.65 -20.86 6.33
C ASN A 226 3.86 -20.77 4.82
N ARG A 227 5.12 -20.89 4.36
CA ARG A 227 5.41 -20.92 2.92
C ARG A 227 4.85 -22.17 2.26
N ILE A 228 5.00 -23.34 2.90
CA ILE A 228 4.45 -24.61 2.39
C ILE A 228 2.92 -24.52 2.28
N ILE A 229 2.26 -24.07 3.35
CA ILE A 229 0.79 -23.91 3.41
C ILE A 229 0.32 -22.95 2.33
N ALA A 230 0.91 -21.77 2.23
CA ALA A 230 0.54 -20.77 1.24
C ALA A 230 0.82 -21.24 -0.20
N TYR A 231 1.94 -21.94 -0.44
CA TYR A 231 2.32 -22.45 -1.76
C TYR A 231 1.31 -23.48 -2.30
N TYR A 232 0.92 -24.43 -1.47
CA TYR A 232 -0.07 -25.46 -1.86
C TYR A 232 -1.51 -24.93 -1.82
N GLY A 233 -1.81 -24.11 -0.82
CA GLY A 233 -3.14 -23.58 -0.64
C GLY A 233 -3.58 -22.61 -1.73
N LEU A 234 -2.70 -21.72 -2.21
CA LEU A 234 -3.01 -20.83 -3.35
C LEU A 234 -3.35 -21.64 -4.62
N ARG A 235 -2.63 -22.72 -4.88
CA ARG A 235 -2.94 -23.63 -6.00
C ARG A 235 -4.29 -24.31 -5.78
N LYS A 236 -4.53 -24.75 -4.55
CA LYS A 236 -5.77 -25.40 -4.19
C LYS A 236 -6.96 -24.47 -4.24
N CYS A 237 -6.83 -23.17 -3.96
CA CYS A 237 -7.91 -22.19 -4.12
C CYS A 237 -8.52 -22.16 -5.53
N ILE A 238 -7.73 -22.46 -6.56
CA ILE A 238 -8.18 -22.47 -7.95
C ILE A 238 -9.02 -23.72 -8.24
N GLU A 239 -8.59 -24.86 -7.70
CA GLU A 239 -9.22 -26.18 -7.92
C GLU A 239 -10.25 -26.52 -6.83
N THR A 240 -10.35 -25.68 -5.78
CA THR A 240 -11.20 -25.95 -4.60
C THR A 240 -12.64 -26.31 -4.96
N PRO A 241 -13.25 -27.27 -4.26
CA PRO A 241 -14.68 -27.52 -4.37
C PRO A 241 -15.52 -26.38 -3.76
N ARG A 242 -14.91 -25.51 -2.92
CA ARG A 242 -15.60 -24.42 -2.23
C ARG A 242 -15.92 -23.28 -3.20
N ARG A 243 -17.18 -23.23 -3.63
CA ARG A 243 -17.68 -22.23 -4.58
C ARG A 243 -17.55 -20.81 -4.06
N GLY A 244 -17.66 -20.60 -2.73
CA GLY A 244 -17.50 -19.30 -2.10
C GLY A 244 -16.10 -18.68 -2.35
N ILE A 245 -15.03 -19.47 -2.24
CA ILE A 245 -13.67 -19.01 -2.55
C ILE A 245 -13.56 -18.61 -4.04
N LYS A 246 -14.12 -19.43 -4.94
CA LYS A 246 -14.11 -19.14 -6.39
C LYS A 246 -14.86 -17.86 -6.74
N LEU A 247 -15.98 -17.59 -6.08
CA LEU A 247 -16.77 -16.38 -6.28
C LEU A 247 -15.99 -15.14 -5.83
N LEU A 248 -15.26 -15.20 -4.70
CA LEU A 248 -14.41 -14.12 -4.25
C LEU A 248 -13.15 -13.94 -5.10
N ALA A 249 -12.52 -15.04 -5.51
CA ALA A 249 -11.27 -15.03 -6.26
C ALA A 249 -11.46 -14.46 -7.68
N GLY A 250 -12.49 -14.92 -8.41
CA GLY A 250 -12.83 -14.44 -9.75
C GLY A 250 -11.67 -14.53 -10.77
N ALA A 251 -10.70 -15.43 -10.57
CA ALA A 251 -9.47 -15.51 -11.35
C ALA A 251 -9.06 -16.97 -11.62
N GLU A 252 -8.37 -17.18 -12.73
CA GLU A 252 -7.79 -18.49 -13.09
C GLU A 252 -6.45 -18.78 -12.40
N LYS A 253 -5.75 -17.74 -11.96
CA LYS A 253 -4.50 -17.82 -11.17
C LYS A 253 -4.64 -16.89 -9.97
N LEU A 254 -4.27 -17.37 -8.80
CA LEU A 254 -4.30 -16.61 -7.56
C LEU A 254 -2.88 -16.45 -7.02
N THR A 255 -2.50 -15.22 -6.74
CA THR A 255 -1.23 -14.85 -6.10
C THR A 255 -1.44 -14.43 -4.65
N SER A 256 -0.37 -14.36 -3.86
CA SER A 256 -0.45 -13.81 -2.52
C SER A 256 -0.94 -12.35 -2.50
N GLN A 257 -0.61 -11.56 -3.52
CA GLN A 257 -1.12 -10.20 -3.66
C GLN A 257 -2.64 -10.17 -3.89
N ASP A 258 -3.19 -11.11 -4.66
CA ASP A 258 -4.65 -11.22 -4.84
C ASP A 258 -5.35 -11.55 -3.52
N VAL A 259 -4.76 -12.42 -2.70
CA VAL A 259 -5.30 -12.69 -1.35
C VAL A 259 -5.23 -11.43 -0.50
N MET A 260 -4.06 -10.80 -0.40
CA MET A 260 -3.82 -9.62 0.45
C MET A 260 -4.72 -8.42 0.09
N PHE A 261 -4.91 -8.15 -1.21
CA PHE A 261 -5.56 -6.91 -1.67
C PHE A 261 -6.98 -7.11 -2.22
N ARG A 262 -7.41 -8.36 -2.45
CA ARG A 262 -8.74 -8.68 -2.99
C ARG A 262 -9.57 -9.56 -2.08
N LEU A 263 -9.06 -10.73 -1.64
CA LEU A 263 -9.87 -11.68 -0.85
C LEU A 263 -9.97 -11.24 0.61
N ALA A 264 -8.83 -11.13 1.30
CA ALA A 264 -8.79 -10.78 2.72
C ALA A 264 -9.51 -9.45 3.05
N PRO A 265 -9.39 -8.38 2.25
CA PRO A 265 -10.16 -7.16 2.51
C PRO A 265 -11.68 -7.31 2.44
N ARG A 266 -12.19 -8.21 1.58
CA ARG A 266 -13.63 -8.52 1.50
C ARG A 266 -14.10 -9.28 2.73
N ILE A 267 -13.35 -10.30 3.15
CA ILE A 267 -13.63 -11.08 4.35
C ILE A 267 -13.60 -10.17 5.59
N ASN A 268 -12.53 -9.38 5.75
CA ASN A 268 -12.34 -8.47 6.87
C ASN A 268 -13.38 -7.33 6.93
N ALA A 269 -13.99 -6.96 5.79
CA ALA A 269 -15.03 -5.92 5.77
C ALA A 269 -16.28 -6.36 6.53
N ALA A 270 -16.62 -7.64 6.51
CA ALA A 270 -17.75 -8.20 7.27
C ALA A 270 -17.62 -7.93 8.77
N GLY A 271 -16.45 -8.19 9.35
CA GLY A 271 -16.17 -7.94 10.78
C GLY A 271 -16.04 -6.45 11.15
N ARG A 272 -15.83 -5.56 10.17
CA ARG A 272 -15.66 -4.11 10.41
C ARG A 272 -16.94 -3.30 10.31
N LEU A 273 -17.86 -3.69 9.43
CA LEU A 273 -19.08 -2.93 9.10
C LEU A 273 -20.38 -3.72 9.35
N GLY A 274 -20.28 -5.01 9.71
CA GLY A 274 -21.43 -5.89 9.86
C GLY A 274 -21.17 -7.12 10.70
N SER A 275 -21.70 -8.27 10.26
CA SER A 275 -21.54 -9.56 10.92
C SER A 275 -20.51 -10.42 10.21
N ALA A 276 -19.47 -10.84 10.92
CA ALA A 276 -18.46 -11.76 10.43
C ALA A 276 -19.00 -13.15 10.09
N MET A 277 -20.18 -13.53 10.60
CA MET A 277 -20.84 -14.81 10.30
C MET A 277 -21.03 -15.03 8.79
N LYS A 278 -21.35 -13.97 8.03
CA LYS A 278 -21.49 -14.05 6.57
C LYS A 278 -20.27 -14.63 5.87
N ALA A 279 -19.09 -14.31 6.39
CA ALA A 279 -17.84 -14.79 5.80
C ALA A 279 -17.56 -16.24 6.18
N VAL A 280 -17.97 -16.70 7.37
CA VAL A 280 -17.93 -18.13 7.73
C VAL A 280 -18.92 -18.91 6.85
N ASP A 281 -20.14 -18.44 6.72
CA ASP A 281 -21.16 -19.08 5.89
C ASP A 281 -20.71 -19.22 4.43
N LEU A 282 -19.94 -18.25 3.89
CA LEU A 282 -19.33 -18.33 2.56
C LEU A 282 -18.40 -19.54 2.40
N PHE A 283 -17.73 -19.99 3.46
CA PHE A 283 -16.87 -21.17 3.43
C PHE A 283 -17.62 -22.48 3.72
N LEU A 284 -18.73 -22.42 4.48
CA LEU A 284 -19.44 -23.59 4.97
C LEU A 284 -20.65 -24.00 4.12
N ASP A 285 -21.26 -23.06 3.39
CA ASP A 285 -22.47 -23.33 2.58
C ASP A 285 -22.11 -23.95 1.22
N GLU A 286 -23.06 -24.67 0.64
CA GLU A 286 -22.93 -25.33 -0.65
C GLU A 286 -23.93 -24.80 -1.70
N ASP A 287 -24.96 -24.05 -1.26
CA ASP A 287 -25.97 -23.49 -2.18
C ASP A 287 -25.37 -22.30 -2.95
N TYR A 288 -25.34 -22.42 -4.26
CA TYR A 288 -24.75 -21.42 -5.14
C TYR A 288 -25.42 -20.04 -5.03
N PHE A 289 -26.74 -20.00 -4.85
CA PHE A 289 -27.46 -18.73 -4.79
C PHE A 289 -27.20 -18.00 -3.48
N ILE A 290 -27.12 -18.75 -2.37
CA ILE A 290 -26.72 -18.19 -1.06
C ILE A 290 -25.28 -17.66 -1.14
N LEU A 291 -24.34 -18.48 -1.62
CA LEU A 291 -22.94 -18.11 -1.77
C LEU A 291 -22.75 -16.87 -2.66
N LYS A 292 -23.51 -16.78 -3.76
CA LYS A 292 -23.46 -15.61 -4.65
C LYS A 292 -23.96 -14.36 -3.94
N SER A 293 -25.07 -14.45 -3.20
CA SER A 293 -25.59 -13.32 -2.41
C SER A 293 -24.58 -12.86 -1.35
N LEU A 294 -23.98 -13.80 -0.62
CA LEU A 294 -22.96 -13.50 0.38
C LEU A 294 -21.71 -12.83 -0.23
N ALA A 295 -21.22 -13.35 -1.37
CA ALA A 295 -20.08 -12.75 -2.05
C ALA A 295 -20.36 -11.32 -2.53
N GLU A 296 -21.56 -11.05 -3.05
CA GLU A 296 -22.00 -9.72 -3.44
C GLU A 296 -22.16 -8.77 -2.24
N GLU A 297 -22.60 -9.28 -1.08
CA GLU A 297 -22.68 -8.51 0.15
C GLU A 297 -21.29 -8.12 0.65
N LEU A 298 -20.35 -9.07 0.71
CA LEU A 298 -18.96 -8.82 1.09
C LEU A 298 -18.27 -7.80 0.16
N GLU A 299 -18.57 -7.84 -1.14
CA GLU A 299 -18.07 -6.84 -2.10
C GLU A 299 -18.63 -5.44 -1.81
N ARG A 300 -19.95 -5.33 -1.51
CA ARG A 300 -20.57 -4.05 -1.13
C ARG A 300 -19.98 -3.49 0.16
N ASP A 301 -19.82 -4.32 1.19
CA ASP A 301 -19.23 -3.93 2.47
C ASP A 301 -17.78 -3.46 2.29
N ASN A 302 -16.99 -4.18 1.47
CA ASN A 302 -15.61 -3.79 1.15
C ASN A 302 -15.54 -2.46 0.38
N THR A 303 -16.41 -2.26 -0.61
CA THR A 303 -16.48 -1.01 -1.38
C THR A 303 -16.85 0.17 -0.47
N ARG A 304 -17.83 0.00 0.42
CA ARG A 304 -18.21 1.00 1.41
C ARG A 304 -17.03 1.33 2.34
N ARG A 305 -16.35 0.31 2.87
CA ARG A 305 -15.17 0.49 3.71
C ARG A 305 -14.07 1.27 3.00
N GLN A 306 -13.82 0.99 1.70
CA GLN A 306 -12.82 1.70 0.90
C GLN A 306 -13.19 3.19 0.77
N GLN A 307 -14.43 3.50 0.44
CA GLN A 307 -14.91 4.89 0.31
C GLN A 307 -14.76 5.67 1.62
N ILE A 308 -15.16 5.07 2.75
CA ILE A 308 -15.01 5.68 4.07
C ILE A 308 -13.52 5.93 4.39
N CYS A 309 -12.66 4.93 4.15
CA CYS A 309 -11.23 5.07 4.38
C CYS A 309 -10.59 6.16 3.51
N GLU A 310 -10.96 6.26 2.23
CA GLU A 310 -10.49 7.30 1.32
C GLU A 310 -10.91 8.70 1.78
N GLN A 311 -12.14 8.84 2.27
CA GLN A 311 -12.61 10.09 2.85
C GLN A 311 -11.79 10.48 4.08
N VAL A 312 -11.61 9.56 5.05
CA VAL A 312 -10.80 9.82 6.26
C VAL A 312 -9.38 10.25 5.89
N VAL A 313 -8.73 9.55 4.95
CA VAL A 313 -7.37 9.91 4.50
C VAL A 313 -7.34 11.27 3.83
N ALA A 314 -8.33 11.61 3.01
CA ALA A 314 -8.40 12.91 2.34
C ALA A 314 -8.59 14.06 3.34
N GLU A 315 -9.48 13.89 4.32
CA GLU A 315 -9.70 14.87 5.39
C GLU A 315 -8.46 15.02 6.28
N ALA A 316 -7.82 13.92 6.67
CA ALA A 316 -6.56 13.94 7.43
C ALA A 316 -5.46 14.69 6.69
N LYS A 317 -5.27 14.41 5.39
CA LYS A 317 -4.30 15.13 4.54
C LYS A 317 -4.60 16.62 4.48
N LYS A 318 -5.86 17.01 4.40
CA LYS A 318 -6.24 18.43 4.43
C LYS A 318 -5.89 19.08 5.78
N ALA A 319 -6.08 18.38 6.90
CA ALA A 319 -5.72 18.87 8.22
C ALA A 319 -4.19 18.99 8.44
N LEU A 320 -3.40 18.18 7.73
CA LEU A 320 -1.94 18.18 7.83
C LEU A 320 -1.25 19.28 6.99
N ARG A 321 -1.97 19.99 6.13
CA ARG A 321 -1.41 21.10 5.36
C ARG A 321 -0.98 22.22 6.27
N GLY A 322 0.24 22.72 6.09
CA GLY A 322 0.83 23.79 6.89
C GLY A 322 1.39 23.35 8.25
N ILE A 323 1.38 22.06 8.57
CA ILE A 323 2.06 21.53 9.75
C ILE A 323 3.58 21.50 9.49
N ASP A 324 4.33 22.03 10.44
CA ASP A 324 5.80 21.96 10.41
C ASP A 324 6.27 20.58 10.88
N PHE A 325 6.47 19.65 9.95
CA PHE A 325 6.97 18.30 10.24
C PHE A 325 8.41 18.26 10.79
N LEU A 326 9.15 19.37 10.75
CA LEU A 326 10.43 19.45 11.45
C LEU A 326 10.23 19.40 12.97
N LYS A 327 9.14 19.99 13.46
CA LYS A 327 8.78 20.04 14.88
C LYS A 327 7.84 18.88 15.26
N THR A 328 6.88 18.57 14.40
CA THR A 328 5.84 17.56 14.63
C THR A 328 6.15 16.32 13.80
N ARG A 329 6.70 15.27 14.43
CA ARG A 329 7.10 14.01 13.76
C ARG A 329 6.17 12.85 14.04
N ILE A 330 4.98 13.16 14.49
CA ILE A 330 3.89 12.20 14.70
C ILE A 330 2.58 12.87 14.31
N ILE A 331 1.74 12.13 13.65
CA ILE A 331 0.40 12.58 13.25
C ILE A 331 -0.58 12.19 14.36
N VAL A 332 -1.23 13.16 15.00
CA VAL A 332 -2.29 12.93 15.99
C VAL A 332 -3.50 13.78 15.59
N LEU A 333 -4.55 13.14 15.09
CA LEU A 333 -5.74 13.81 14.59
C LEU A 333 -7.00 13.21 15.19
N HIS A 334 -8.01 14.06 15.41
CA HIS A 334 -9.34 13.68 15.82
C HIS A 334 -10.39 14.26 14.88
N ASN A 335 -11.41 13.47 14.57
CA ASN A 335 -12.62 13.96 13.93
C ASN A 335 -13.82 13.11 14.37
N GLN A 336 -14.86 13.78 14.85
CA GLN A 336 -16.08 13.11 15.34
C GLN A 336 -16.82 12.31 14.27
N SER A 337 -16.68 12.68 12.98
CA SER A 337 -17.36 12.02 11.86
C SER A 337 -16.67 10.76 11.37
N TRP A 338 -15.45 10.44 11.85
CA TRP A 338 -14.70 9.28 11.39
C TRP A 338 -15.25 7.99 12.01
N GLU A 339 -15.34 6.93 11.20
CA GLU A 339 -15.77 5.62 11.67
C GLU A 339 -14.59 4.86 12.30
N ALA A 340 -14.71 4.43 13.56
CA ALA A 340 -13.65 3.74 14.32
C ALA A 340 -13.10 2.49 13.59
N GLY A 341 -13.96 1.74 12.87
CA GLY A 341 -13.59 0.52 12.16
C GLY A 341 -12.55 0.69 11.05
N VAL A 342 -12.34 1.93 10.54
CA VAL A 342 -11.39 2.21 9.45
C VAL A 342 -10.16 3.01 9.88
N LEU A 343 -10.12 3.54 11.11
CA LEU A 343 -9.03 4.41 11.58
C LEU A 343 -7.65 3.77 11.42
N GLY A 344 -7.51 2.49 11.79
CA GLY A 344 -6.23 1.79 11.69
C GLY A 344 -5.75 1.62 10.25
N ILE A 345 -6.66 1.49 9.28
CA ILE A 345 -6.30 1.41 7.85
C ILE A 345 -5.89 2.79 7.35
N ALA A 346 -6.63 3.83 7.73
CA ALA A 346 -6.32 5.21 7.37
C ALA A 346 -4.98 5.65 7.98
N ALA A 347 -4.72 5.34 9.27
CA ALA A 347 -3.45 5.62 9.92
C ALA A 347 -2.28 4.92 9.21
N ALA A 348 -2.42 3.64 8.82
CA ALA A 348 -1.39 2.92 8.08
C ALA A 348 -1.05 3.60 6.74
N ARG A 349 -2.06 4.09 6.00
CA ARG A 349 -1.86 4.85 4.76
C ARG A 349 -1.11 6.17 5.00
N LEU A 350 -1.43 6.88 6.09
CA LEU A 350 -0.71 8.10 6.44
C LEU A 350 0.75 7.80 6.81
N VAL A 351 1.00 6.73 7.58
CA VAL A 351 2.37 6.27 7.89
C VAL A 351 3.15 5.96 6.61
N GLU A 352 2.52 5.28 5.65
CA GLU A 352 3.17 4.97 4.37
C GLU A 352 3.51 6.23 3.57
N GLU A 353 2.62 7.23 3.56
CA GLU A 353 2.82 8.46 2.78
C GLU A 353 3.73 9.47 3.46
N PHE A 354 3.60 9.66 4.79
CA PHE A 354 4.33 10.67 5.55
C PHE A 354 5.61 10.16 6.23
N LYS A 355 5.79 8.83 6.30
CA LYS A 355 6.95 8.19 6.95
C LYS A 355 7.14 8.58 8.43
N CYS A 356 6.04 8.86 9.12
CA CYS A 356 6.01 9.10 10.56
C CYS A 356 4.83 8.35 11.20
N PRO A 357 4.88 8.07 12.52
CA PRO A 357 3.75 7.44 13.22
C PRO A 357 2.47 8.26 13.09
N ALA A 358 1.33 7.58 13.07
CA ALA A 358 0.01 8.22 12.99
C ALA A 358 -0.98 7.60 13.98
N ILE A 359 -1.71 8.44 14.68
CA ILE A 359 -2.80 8.09 15.58
C ILE A 359 -4.03 8.88 15.15
N LEU A 360 -5.08 8.16 14.77
CA LEU A 360 -6.35 8.77 14.39
C LEU A 360 -7.40 8.42 15.44
N PHE A 361 -8.16 9.42 15.87
CA PHE A 361 -9.23 9.30 16.85
C PHE A 361 -10.59 9.64 16.25
N SER A 362 -11.61 8.95 16.73
CA SER A 362 -13.01 9.25 16.47
C SER A 362 -13.81 9.28 17.76
N GLY A 363 -14.95 9.95 17.75
CA GLY A 363 -15.88 10.08 18.88
C GLY A 363 -16.39 11.51 19.00
N ASP A 364 -17.66 11.64 19.41
CA ASP A 364 -18.36 12.91 19.59
C ASP A 364 -18.77 13.16 21.06
N GLY A 365 -18.41 12.21 21.93
CA GLY A 365 -18.77 12.22 23.36
C GLY A 365 -17.60 12.54 24.27
N ALA A 366 -17.70 12.04 25.51
CA ALA A 366 -16.68 12.24 26.54
C ALA A 366 -15.40 11.42 26.31
N GLU A 367 -15.47 10.38 25.49
CA GLU A 367 -14.36 9.47 25.20
C GLU A 367 -14.11 9.35 23.69
N TYR A 368 -12.86 9.42 23.30
CA TYR A 368 -12.39 9.20 21.93
C TYR A 368 -11.72 7.83 21.81
N LYS A 369 -12.04 7.07 20.76
CA LYS A 369 -11.39 5.81 20.42
C LYS A 369 -10.39 6.05 19.30
N GLY A 370 -9.14 5.63 19.52
CA GLY A 370 -8.03 5.86 18.62
C GLY A 370 -7.38 4.58 18.12
N SER A 371 -6.79 4.68 16.94
CA SER A 371 -5.94 3.62 16.37
C SER A 371 -4.62 4.20 15.91
N ALA A 372 -3.53 3.62 16.41
CA ALA A 372 -2.16 4.01 16.14
C ALA A 372 -1.48 3.06 15.16
N ARG A 373 -0.62 3.62 14.29
CA ARG A 373 0.30 2.89 13.42
C ARG A 373 1.65 3.56 13.43
N SER A 374 2.73 2.79 13.19
CA SER A 374 4.08 3.30 13.31
C SER A 374 4.99 2.95 12.14
N VAL A 375 6.13 3.64 12.07
CA VAL A 375 7.28 3.29 11.23
C VAL A 375 8.17 2.28 11.94
N LYS A 376 9.00 1.54 11.18
CA LYS A 376 9.85 0.47 11.70
C LYS A 376 10.73 0.88 12.89
N ASN A 377 11.25 2.11 12.87
CA ASN A 377 12.20 2.59 13.88
C ASN A 377 11.53 3.13 15.16
N VAL A 378 10.20 3.24 15.20
CA VAL A 378 9.45 3.77 16.34
C VAL A 378 8.51 2.71 16.89
N ASN A 379 8.79 2.20 18.09
CA ASN A 379 7.88 1.30 18.79
C ASN A 379 6.72 2.11 19.41
N ILE A 380 5.56 2.08 18.74
CA ILE A 380 4.40 2.89 19.16
C ILE A 380 3.82 2.43 20.51
N PHE A 381 3.89 1.14 20.82
CA PHE A 381 3.45 0.63 22.12
C PHE A 381 4.28 1.21 23.26
N MET A 382 5.62 1.17 23.14
CA MET A 382 6.52 1.75 24.15
C MET A 382 6.39 3.26 24.25
N LEU A 383 6.18 3.94 23.12
CA LEU A 383 5.93 5.39 23.08
C LEU A 383 4.65 5.73 23.87
N LEU A 384 3.55 5.05 23.57
CA LEU A 384 2.26 5.27 24.25
C LEU A 384 2.27 4.84 25.72
N SER A 385 3.00 3.77 26.06
CA SER A 385 3.12 3.31 27.46
C SER A 385 3.66 4.38 28.41
N ARG A 386 4.50 5.32 27.91
CA ARG A 386 5.00 6.45 28.70
C ARG A 386 3.92 7.48 29.08
N HIS A 387 2.76 7.41 28.46
CA HIS A 387 1.61 8.29 28.66
C HIS A 387 0.37 7.50 29.09
N SER A 388 0.55 6.28 29.62
CA SER A 388 -0.55 5.35 29.91
C SER A 388 -1.58 5.89 30.90
N GLU A 389 -1.18 6.80 31.79
CA GLU A 389 -2.07 7.47 32.75
C GLU A 389 -3.12 8.39 32.10
N MET A 390 -2.92 8.78 30.84
CA MET A 390 -3.87 9.62 30.10
C MET A 390 -4.97 8.82 29.40
N PHE A 391 -4.82 7.49 29.34
CA PHE A 391 -5.74 6.61 28.59
C PHE A 391 -6.80 6.00 29.50
N THR A 392 -8.00 5.81 28.94
CA THR A 392 -9.07 5.01 29.52
C THR A 392 -8.89 3.52 29.15
N THR A 393 -8.41 3.27 27.96
CA THR A 393 -8.05 1.92 27.47
C THR A 393 -6.77 2.02 26.63
N PHE A 394 -5.92 1.01 26.74
CA PHE A 394 -4.65 0.96 26.00
C PHE A 394 -4.22 -0.49 25.77
N GLY A 395 -3.78 -0.79 24.52
CA GLY A 395 -3.24 -2.10 24.18
C GLY A 395 -2.68 -2.12 22.75
N GLY A 396 -1.76 -3.06 22.48
CA GLY A 396 -1.18 -3.20 21.16
C GLY A 396 0.23 -3.77 21.16
N HIS A 397 0.93 -3.55 20.04
CA HIS A 397 2.28 -4.03 19.77
C HIS A 397 3.15 -2.92 19.16
N ALA A 398 4.41 -3.23 18.86
CA ALA A 398 5.41 -2.27 18.38
C ALA A 398 4.96 -1.41 17.17
N GLN A 399 4.14 -1.95 16.25
CA GLN A 399 3.75 -1.27 15.01
C GLN A 399 2.28 -0.83 15.00
N ALA A 400 1.46 -1.26 15.95
CA ALA A 400 0.04 -0.95 16.00
C ALA A 400 -0.48 -0.95 17.44
N ALA A 401 -1.32 0.03 17.79
CA ALA A 401 -1.98 0.06 19.11
C ALA A 401 -3.40 0.61 18.99
N GLY A 402 -4.27 0.20 19.93
CA GLY A 402 -5.57 0.77 20.18
C GLY A 402 -5.53 1.59 21.46
N VAL A 403 -6.20 2.75 21.48
CA VAL A 403 -6.24 3.66 22.62
C VAL A 403 -7.63 4.25 22.81
N GLY A 404 -8.06 4.38 24.07
CA GLY A 404 -9.20 5.21 24.46
C GLY A 404 -8.70 6.37 25.31
N ILE A 405 -9.25 7.57 25.09
CA ILE A 405 -8.86 8.77 25.84
C ILE A 405 -10.08 9.65 26.09
N SER A 406 -10.13 10.31 27.25
CA SER A 406 -11.17 11.31 27.49
C SER A 406 -10.97 12.54 26.58
N ALA A 407 -12.06 13.12 26.13
CA ALA A 407 -12.02 14.34 25.30
C ALA A 407 -11.24 15.49 25.98
N GLU A 408 -11.32 15.59 27.30
CA GLU A 408 -10.60 16.60 28.10
C GLU A 408 -9.07 16.43 28.02
N ASN A 409 -8.58 15.20 27.98
CA ASN A 409 -7.15 14.89 27.97
C ASN A 409 -6.54 14.94 26.57
N PHE A 410 -7.34 14.94 25.51
CA PHE A 410 -6.87 14.77 24.15
C PHE A 410 -5.79 15.80 23.74
N GLU A 411 -6.03 17.09 23.96
CA GLU A 411 -5.09 18.14 23.56
C GLU A 411 -3.80 18.11 24.39
N ALA A 412 -3.91 17.81 25.72
CA ALA A 412 -2.75 17.64 26.58
C ALA A 412 -1.90 16.44 26.14
N PHE A 413 -2.55 15.33 25.84
CA PHE A 413 -1.90 14.13 25.29
C PHE A 413 -1.20 14.40 23.98
N ARG A 414 -1.88 15.04 23.01
CA ARG A 414 -1.30 15.38 21.70
C ARG A 414 0.00 16.15 21.86
N LYS A 415 -0.02 17.19 22.69
CA LYS A 415 1.16 18.03 22.95
C LYS A 415 2.28 17.26 23.63
N ALA A 416 1.98 16.50 24.67
CA ALA A 416 2.96 15.69 25.41
C ALA A 416 3.63 14.66 24.48
N LEU A 417 2.85 14.03 23.60
CA LEU A 417 3.35 13.04 22.65
C LEU A 417 4.24 13.65 21.57
N GLU A 418 3.88 14.83 21.06
CA GLU A 418 4.70 15.59 20.10
C GLU A 418 6.04 15.98 20.71
N GLU A 419 6.04 16.45 21.97
CA GLU A 419 7.24 16.79 22.72
C GLU A 419 8.13 15.56 22.99
N ASP A 420 7.53 14.43 23.37
CA ASP A 420 8.25 13.17 23.62
C ASP A 420 8.94 12.67 22.33
N VAL A 421 8.22 12.65 21.21
CA VAL A 421 8.80 12.24 19.91
C VAL A 421 9.92 13.17 19.50
N ALA A 422 9.74 14.48 19.65
CA ALA A 422 10.78 15.47 19.31
C ALA A 422 12.04 15.32 20.16
N ALA A 423 11.91 14.97 21.44
CA ALA A 423 13.02 14.80 22.37
C ALA A 423 13.78 13.48 22.19
N ASN A 424 13.07 12.38 21.91
CA ASN A 424 13.63 11.01 22.00
C ASN A 424 13.92 10.37 20.64
N TYR A 425 13.41 10.92 19.52
CA TYR A 425 13.64 10.39 18.18
C TYR A 425 14.27 11.46 17.28
N PRO A 426 15.51 11.26 16.81
CA PRO A 426 16.15 12.20 15.90
C PRO A 426 15.41 12.27 14.56
N ALA A 427 15.46 13.42 13.89
CA ALA A 427 14.80 13.63 12.61
C ALA A 427 15.22 12.60 11.53
N THR A 428 16.46 12.11 11.63
CA THR A 428 17.00 11.09 10.70
C THR A 428 16.26 9.76 10.74
N ASP A 429 15.60 9.40 11.85
CA ASP A 429 14.83 8.17 11.97
C ASP A 429 13.55 8.16 11.09
N PHE A 430 13.13 9.34 10.66
CA PHE A 430 11.95 9.55 9.82
C PHE A 430 12.31 9.80 8.34
N LEU A 431 13.60 9.82 8.00
CA LEU A 431 14.01 9.90 6.59
C LEU A 431 13.66 8.61 5.86
N PRO A 432 13.13 8.73 4.63
CA PRO A 432 12.86 7.55 3.83
C PRO A 432 14.16 6.80 3.54
N ALA A 433 14.26 5.57 3.99
CA ALA A 433 15.35 4.69 3.60
C ALA A 433 15.15 4.23 2.15
N GLU A 434 16.22 4.33 1.34
CA GLU A 434 16.28 3.65 0.04
C GLU A 434 16.53 2.16 0.33
N THR A 435 15.57 1.31 0.01
CA THR A 435 15.69 -0.13 0.21
C THR A 435 15.47 -0.85 -1.12
N TYR A 436 16.51 -1.47 -1.61
CA TYR A 436 16.45 -2.40 -2.74
C TYR A 436 17.25 -3.67 -2.39
N ASP A 437 16.79 -4.82 -2.89
CA ASP A 437 17.48 -6.09 -2.66
C ASP A 437 18.81 -6.15 -3.44
N MET A 438 18.81 -5.60 -4.65
CA MET A 438 19.98 -5.70 -5.52
C MET A 438 20.02 -4.61 -6.59
N LYS A 439 21.23 -4.12 -6.90
CA LYS A 439 21.51 -3.32 -8.09
C LYS A 439 21.75 -4.23 -9.28
N LEU A 440 21.02 -3.99 -10.36
CA LEU A 440 21.14 -4.72 -11.64
C LEU A 440 21.99 -3.95 -12.64
N SER A 441 22.66 -4.70 -13.53
CA SER A 441 23.31 -4.14 -14.70
C SER A 441 22.29 -3.89 -15.83
N ALA A 442 22.57 -2.93 -16.70
CA ALA A 442 21.77 -2.68 -17.88
C ALA A 442 21.81 -3.84 -18.92
N ASP A 443 22.82 -4.70 -18.82
CA ASP A 443 23.05 -5.85 -19.73
C ASP A 443 22.43 -7.16 -19.21
N GLU A 444 21.68 -7.12 -18.10
CA GLU A 444 21.00 -8.30 -17.55
C GLU A 444 19.89 -8.80 -18.49
N ASP A 445 19.68 -10.11 -18.52
CA ASP A 445 18.50 -10.72 -19.13
C ASP A 445 17.30 -10.57 -18.17
N PHE A 446 16.63 -9.41 -18.27
CA PHE A 446 15.52 -9.07 -17.39
C PHE A 446 14.34 -10.04 -17.53
N LEU A 447 14.12 -10.59 -18.73
CA LEU A 447 13.03 -11.54 -18.94
C LEU A 447 13.32 -12.91 -18.32
N ALA A 448 14.55 -13.40 -18.44
CA ALA A 448 14.94 -14.62 -17.76
C ALA A 448 14.85 -14.48 -16.24
N LEU A 449 15.38 -13.38 -15.68
CA LEU A 449 15.26 -13.07 -14.26
C LEU A 449 13.81 -12.96 -13.82
N ALA A 450 12.95 -12.24 -14.58
CA ALA A 450 11.53 -12.10 -14.24
C ALA A 450 10.80 -13.45 -14.12
N LYS A 451 11.13 -14.42 -14.99
CA LYS A 451 10.59 -15.79 -14.92
C LYS A 451 11.10 -16.56 -13.70
N GLU A 452 12.37 -16.40 -13.34
CA GLU A 452 12.94 -17.02 -12.13
C GLU A 452 12.30 -16.46 -10.86
N LEU A 453 11.99 -15.14 -10.83
CA LEU A 453 11.31 -14.50 -9.69
C LEU A 453 9.91 -15.09 -9.40
N GLU A 454 9.26 -15.73 -10.37
CA GLU A 454 7.99 -16.45 -10.12
C GLU A 454 8.18 -17.63 -9.15
N LEU A 455 9.39 -18.18 -9.02
CA LEU A 455 9.71 -19.25 -8.07
C LEU A 455 9.71 -18.76 -6.61
N LEU A 456 9.80 -17.45 -6.38
CA LEU A 456 9.68 -16.85 -5.05
C LEU A 456 8.25 -16.87 -4.51
N GLU A 457 7.23 -17.01 -5.38
CA GLU A 457 5.84 -17.07 -4.92
C GLU A 457 5.59 -18.29 -3.99
N PRO A 458 4.81 -18.11 -2.92
CA PRO A 458 4.10 -16.89 -2.49
C PRO A 458 5.03 -15.85 -1.87
N THR A 459 4.86 -14.59 -2.28
CA THR A 459 5.59 -13.44 -1.72
C THR A 459 4.75 -12.68 -0.70
N GLY A 460 5.38 -12.13 0.33
CA GLY A 460 4.71 -11.39 1.41
C GLY A 460 5.68 -11.09 2.56
N TYR A 461 5.17 -10.94 3.78
CA TYR A 461 6.04 -10.72 4.95
C TYR A 461 7.02 -11.91 5.11
N GLY A 462 8.28 -11.64 5.47
CA GLY A 462 9.35 -12.63 5.56
C GLY A 462 9.90 -13.12 4.21
N ASN A 463 9.16 -12.92 3.11
CA ASN A 463 9.59 -13.19 1.73
C ASN A 463 9.03 -12.11 0.78
N PRO A 464 9.44 -10.85 0.89
CA PRO A 464 8.89 -9.77 0.10
C PRO A 464 9.22 -9.92 -1.39
N LYS A 465 8.37 -9.33 -2.26
CA LYS A 465 8.68 -9.22 -3.67
C LYS A 465 9.96 -8.41 -3.84
N PRO A 466 10.96 -8.88 -4.61
CA PRO A 466 12.22 -8.16 -4.76
C PRO A 466 12.06 -6.79 -5.40
N GLU A 467 12.80 -5.82 -4.87
CA GLU A 467 12.97 -4.49 -5.43
C GLU A 467 14.41 -4.34 -5.94
N PHE A 468 14.55 -3.81 -7.15
CA PHE A 468 15.81 -3.66 -7.84
C PHE A 468 16.12 -2.21 -8.10
N LEU A 469 17.42 -1.88 -8.12
CA LEU A 469 17.94 -0.59 -8.53
C LEU A 469 18.61 -0.74 -9.90
N LEU A 470 18.25 0.09 -10.86
CA LEU A 470 18.94 0.24 -12.15
C LEU A 470 19.39 1.69 -12.30
N GLU A 471 20.68 1.91 -12.51
CA GLU A 471 21.25 3.21 -12.85
C GLU A 471 21.55 3.28 -14.34
N GLU A 472 20.85 4.11 -15.06
CA GLU A 472 20.96 4.22 -16.51
C GLU A 472 20.92 5.68 -16.96
N SER A 473 21.60 5.99 -18.05
CA SER A 473 21.57 7.29 -18.71
C SER A 473 20.57 7.29 -19.86
N GLY A 474 19.91 8.42 -20.10
CA GLY A 474 19.03 8.60 -21.25
C GLY A 474 17.73 7.80 -21.20
N LEU A 475 17.21 7.47 -20.01
CA LEU A 475 15.90 6.85 -19.85
C LEU A 475 14.80 7.78 -20.38
N ARG A 476 14.02 7.29 -21.33
CA ARG A 476 12.91 8.04 -21.90
C ARG A 476 11.58 7.46 -21.44
N PHE A 477 10.79 8.30 -20.79
CA PHE A 477 9.46 7.96 -20.32
C PHE A 477 8.40 8.56 -21.24
N ASP A 478 7.64 7.73 -21.91
CA ASP A 478 6.51 8.12 -22.74
C ASP A 478 5.19 7.88 -22.02
N ARG A 479 4.21 8.76 -22.26
CA ARG A 479 2.87 8.60 -21.68
C ARG A 479 2.16 7.39 -22.29
N VAL A 480 1.45 6.63 -21.46
CA VAL A 480 0.63 5.49 -21.91
C VAL A 480 -0.78 5.99 -22.20
N GLY A 481 -1.15 5.98 -23.48
CA GLY A 481 -2.44 6.50 -23.90
C GLY A 481 -2.65 7.97 -23.52
N PHE A 482 -3.82 8.29 -23.00
CA PHE A 482 -4.17 9.62 -22.46
C PHE A 482 -4.22 9.65 -20.93
N GLY A 483 -3.96 8.51 -20.28
CA GLY A 483 -3.97 8.39 -18.82
C GLY A 483 -2.74 8.99 -18.13
N PRO A 484 -2.73 9.03 -16.79
CA PRO A 484 -1.64 9.58 -16.00
C PRO A 484 -0.52 8.56 -15.75
N HIS A 485 -0.23 7.69 -16.73
CA HIS A 485 0.77 6.63 -16.59
C HIS A 485 1.89 6.84 -17.61
N VAL A 486 3.08 6.38 -17.26
CA VAL A 486 4.27 6.47 -18.14
C VAL A 486 4.90 5.10 -18.31
N LYS A 487 5.57 4.95 -19.45
CA LYS A 487 6.32 3.75 -19.80
C LYS A 487 7.69 4.13 -20.36
N CYS A 488 8.72 3.41 -19.93
CA CYS A 488 10.05 3.44 -20.53
C CYS A 488 10.38 2.04 -21.04
N VAL A 489 10.85 1.94 -22.28
CA VAL A 489 11.26 0.65 -22.89
C VAL A 489 12.76 0.64 -23.06
N ARG A 490 13.41 -0.37 -22.50
CA ARG A 490 14.85 -0.59 -22.57
C ARG A 490 15.12 -2.07 -22.90
N GLY A 491 15.37 -2.37 -24.17
CA GLY A 491 15.49 -3.76 -24.62
C GLY A 491 14.21 -4.57 -24.39
N ASP A 492 14.31 -5.62 -23.61
CA ASP A 492 13.19 -6.47 -23.18
C ASP A 492 12.52 -5.99 -21.88
N LEU A 493 13.08 -4.98 -21.19
CA LEU A 493 12.51 -4.38 -19.99
C LEU A 493 11.55 -3.25 -20.35
N GLU A 494 10.32 -3.33 -19.87
CA GLU A 494 9.33 -2.27 -19.90
C GLU A 494 9.03 -1.75 -18.47
N LEU A 495 9.54 -0.56 -18.14
CA LEU A 495 9.28 0.11 -16.87
C LEU A 495 7.95 0.87 -16.94
N MET A 496 7.04 0.59 -16.00
CA MET A 496 5.74 1.26 -15.88
C MET A 496 5.71 2.12 -14.62
N GLY A 497 5.34 3.39 -14.79
CA GLY A 497 5.12 4.32 -13.69
C GLY A 497 3.66 4.78 -13.65
N PHE A 498 3.01 4.65 -12.49
CA PHE A 498 1.61 5.02 -12.31
C PHE A 498 1.47 6.42 -11.72
N SER A 499 0.42 7.15 -12.12
CA SER A 499 -0.02 8.45 -11.57
C SER A 499 1.10 9.45 -11.28
N ARG A 500 1.72 9.40 -10.12
CA ARG A 500 2.78 10.32 -9.67
C ARG A 500 4.00 10.39 -10.62
N TYR A 501 4.23 9.35 -11.39
CA TYR A 501 5.34 9.30 -12.34
C TYR A 501 5.03 9.96 -13.69
N SER A 502 3.83 10.50 -13.89
CA SER A 502 3.46 11.23 -15.09
C SER A 502 4.36 12.45 -15.38
N SER A 503 5.00 12.98 -14.35
CA SER A 503 6.00 14.05 -14.46
C SER A 503 7.30 13.64 -15.18
N LEU A 504 7.61 12.33 -15.23
CA LEU A 504 8.81 11.83 -15.91
C LEU A 504 8.72 11.85 -17.45
N ILE A 505 7.65 12.43 -18.02
CA ILE A 505 7.48 12.50 -19.49
C ILE A 505 8.60 13.34 -20.10
N GLY A 506 9.40 12.68 -20.94
CA GLY A 506 10.52 13.30 -21.60
C GLY A 506 11.79 12.48 -21.46
N THR A 507 12.88 13.05 -21.91
CA THR A 507 14.19 12.40 -21.88
C THR A 507 15.12 13.17 -20.97
N THR A 508 15.65 12.53 -19.92
CA THR A 508 16.87 13.02 -19.28
C THR A 508 18.05 12.40 -20.02
N ARG A 509 19.02 13.19 -20.46
CA ARG A 509 20.31 12.65 -20.95
C ARG A 509 21.18 12.24 -19.78
N GLY A 510 20.93 12.79 -18.60
CA GLY A 510 21.61 12.50 -17.37
C GLY A 510 21.34 11.09 -16.85
N LYS A 511 22.09 10.72 -15.83
CA LYS A 511 22.00 9.41 -15.20
C LYS A 511 20.87 9.41 -14.15
N THR A 512 19.98 8.45 -14.23
CA THR A 512 18.86 8.27 -13.31
C THR A 512 18.93 6.89 -12.69
N ALA A 513 18.78 6.81 -11.38
CA ALA A 513 18.50 5.58 -10.66
C ALA A 513 16.99 5.35 -10.65
N VAL A 514 16.54 4.17 -11.07
CA VAL A 514 15.16 3.75 -10.98
C VAL A 514 15.05 2.54 -10.07
N GLU A 515 14.17 2.63 -9.09
CA GLU A 515 13.80 1.51 -8.23
C GLU A 515 12.53 0.88 -8.79
N PHE A 516 12.50 -0.44 -8.93
CA PHE A 516 11.36 -1.14 -9.49
C PHE A 516 11.24 -2.57 -8.99
N SER A 517 10.03 -3.09 -8.93
CA SER A 517 9.78 -4.51 -8.80
C SER A 517 9.63 -5.13 -10.17
N LEU A 518 10.22 -6.32 -10.38
CA LEU A 518 10.26 -7.00 -11.67
C LEU A 518 9.27 -8.17 -11.70
N GLY A 519 8.69 -8.42 -12.87
CA GLY A 519 7.79 -9.55 -13.12
C GLY A 519 7.62 -9.79 -14.63
N VAL A 520 6.84 -10.81 -14.97
CA VAL A 520 6.54 -11.14 -16.38
C VAL A 520 5.29 -10.40 -16.82
N GLY A 521 5.41 -9.61 -17.88
CA GLY A 521 4.30 -8.97 -18.57
C GLY A 521 3.91 -9.75 -19.83
N CYS A 522 2.62 -9.73 -20.18
CA CYS A 522 2.11 -10.33 -21.42
C CYS A 522 1.10 -9.37 -22.06
N PHE A 523 1.33 -9.01 -23.33
CA PHE A 523 0.40 -8.20 -24.08
C PHE A 523 0.41 -8.62 -25.56
N GLN A 524 -0.74 -8.92 -26.14
CA GLN A 524 -0.91 -9.37 -27.53
C GLN A 524 0.05 -10.53 -27.88
N ASN A 525 0.14 -11.55 -27.04
CA ASN A 525 1.03 -12.71 -27.16
C ASN A 525 2.55 -12.41 -27.10
N ARG A 526 2.95 -11.17 -26.85
CA ARG A 526 4.35 -10.82 -26.58
C ARG A 526 4.59 -10.90 -25.05
N VAL A 527 5.55 -11.70 -24.67
CA VAL A 527 6.04 -11.81 -23.29
C VAL A 527 7.26 -10.91 -23.13
N TYR A 528 7.31 -10.13 -22.06
CA TYR A 528 8.39 -9.17 -21.78
C TYR A 528 8.62 -9.04 -20.27
N ALA A 529 9.77 -8.47 -19.90
CA ALA A 529 10.07 -8.13 -18.52
C ALA A 529 9.33 -6.84 -18.14
N GLN A 530 8.44 -6.88 -17.15
CA GLN A 530 7.71 -5.73 -16.67
C GLN A 530 8.26 -5.25 -15.34
N GLY A 531 8.83 -4.05 -15.35
CA GLY A 531 9.22 -3.34 -14.13
C GLY A 531 8.14 -2.36 -13.69
N ILE A 532 7.73 -2.41 -12.42
CA ILE A 532 6.82 -1.41 -11.84
C ILE A 532 7.65 -0.44 -11.00
N LEU A 533 7.68 0.83 -11.38
CA LEU A 533 8.44 1.86 -10.68
C LEU A 533 8.00 1.99 -9.22
N ARG A 534 8.96 2.02 -8.34
CA ARG A 534 8.83 2.26 -6.90
C ARG A 534 9.46 3.57 -6.47
N GLY A 535 10.54 3.97 -7.13
CA GLY A 535 11.25 5.22 -6.89
C GLY A 535 12.08 5.64 -8.08
N THR A 536 12.42 6.92 -8.11
CA THR A 536 13.39 7.48 -9.05
C THR A 536 14.25 8.48 -8.33
N LYS A 537 15.55 8.48 -8.62
CA LYS A 537 16.51 9.45 -8.10
C LYS A 537 17.39 9.92 -9.25
N VAL A 538 17.51 11.22 -9.37
CA VAL A 538 18.41 11.83 -10.35
C VAL A 538 19.83 11.79 -9.79
N LEU A 539 20.74 11.11 -10.48
CA LEU A 539 22.16 11.04 -10.13
C LEU A 539 22.99 12.10 -10.86
N SER A 540 22.63 12.40 -12.10
CA SER A 540 23.13 13.58 -12.80
C SER A 540 22.01 14.15 -13.64
N LEU A 541 21.69 15.42 -13.44
CA LEU A 541 20.65 16.11 -14.16
C LEU A 541 21.21 16.60 -15.50
N ASP A 542 20.55 16.24 -16.59
CA ASP A 542 20.78 16.76 -17.94
C ASP A 542 19.43 16.74 -18.68
N ILE A 543 18.64 17.79 -18.42
CA ILE A 543 17.32 17.97 -19.02
C ILE A 543 17.42 19.19 -19.94
N SER A 544 16.97 19.04 -21.19
CA SER A 544 16.96 20.16 -22.12
C SER A 544 16.04 21.28 -21.61
N ASP A 545 16.40 22.54 -21.89
CA ASP A 545 15.56 23.69 -21.52
C ASP A 545 14.15 23.58 -22.12
N GLU A 546 14.01 22.99 -23.33
CA GLU A 546 12.72 22.75 -23.98
C GLU A 546 11.85 21.75 -23.16
N ASP A 547 12.45 20.66 -22.69
CA ASP A 547 11.72 19.68 -21.90
C ASP A 547 11.35 20.23 -20.52
N ALA A 548 12.26 20.96 -19.87
CA ALA A 548 12.01 21.62 -18.60
C ALA A 548 10.86 22.64 -18.71
N ARG A 549 10.89 23.51 -19.71
CA ARG A 549 9.79 24.46 -19.96
C ARG A 549 8.47 23.77 -20.23
N ARG A 550 8.48 22.68 -21.03
CA ARG A 550 7.28 21.89 -21.31
C ARG A 550 6.66 21.32 -20.03
N MET A 551 7.47 20.84 -19.10
CA MET A 551 6.99 20.33 -17.80
C MET A 551 6.31 21.43 -16.97
N CYS A 552 6.73 22.68 -17.14
CA CYS A 552 6.24 23.84 -16.38
C CYS A 552 5.02 24.54 -17.01
N LEU A 553 4.54 24.15 -18.21
CA LEU A 553 3.45 24.86 -18.91
C LEU A 553 2.17 24.99 -18.08
N HIS A 554 1.88 24.06 -17.15
CA HIS A 554 0.74 24.15 -16.23
C HIS A 554 0.77 25.41 -15.33
N GLN A 555 1.95 26.02 -15.11
CA GLN A 555 2.09 27.27 -14.36
C GLN A 555 1.30 28.44 -15.00
N LEU A 556 1.05 28.35 -16.32
CA LEU A 556 0.25 29.34 -17.05
C LEU A 556 -1.23 29.37 -16.60
N ASN A 557 -1.71 28.36 -15.90
CA ASN A 557 -3.08 28.31 -15.37
C ASN A 557 -3.30 29.22 -14.15
N PHE A 558 -2.23 29.72 -13.53
CA PHE A 558 -2.30 30.49 -12.28
C PHE A 558 -2.16 31.98 -12.53
N GLU A 559 -3.02 32.77 -11.89
CA GLU A 559 -3.01 34.22 -11.86
C GLU A 559 -2.81 34.75 -10.45
N GLY A 560 -2.29 35.95 -10.32
CA GLY A 560 -2.08 36.60 -9.02
C GLY A 560 -0.66 37.14 -8.87
N ARG A 561 -0.41 37.73 -7.70
CA ARG A 561 0.89 38.23 -7.29
C ARG A 561 1.13 37.88 -5.83
N ALA A 562 2.40 37.67 -5.47
CA ALA A 562 2.83 37.51 -4.10
C ALA A 562 4.10 38.30 -3.85
N ASP A 563 4.16 38.95 -2.72
CA ASP A 563 5.38 39.54 -2.21
C ASP A 563 6.20 38.44 -1.53
N VAL A 564 7.21 37.95 -2.23
CA VAL A 564 8.11 36.90 -1.73
C VAL A 564 9.36 37.52 -1.18
N VAL A 565 9.75 37.15 0.04
CA VAL A 565 10.91 37.70 0.72
C VAL A 565 12.19 37.18 0.08
N ARG A 566 13.11 38.09 -0.26
CA ARG A 566 14.42 37.70 -0.77
C ARG A 566 15.34 37.30 0.39
N ILE A 567 16.06 36.18 0.21
CA ILE A 567 17.08 35.71 1.15
C ILE A 567 18.47 35.73 0.52
N ASP A 568 19.50 35.78 1.37
CA ASP A 568 20.89 35.61 0.97
C ASP A 568 21.29 34.11 0.91
N LYS A 569 22.53 33.86 0.47
CA LYS A 569 23.06 32.50 0.31
C LYS A 569 23.27 31.83 1.67
N GLU A 570 23.70 32.56 2.67
CA GLU A 570 23.93 32.08 4.02
C GLU A 570 22.64 31.53 4.63
N LYS A 571 21.53 32.23 4.44
CA LYS A 571 20.22 31.75 4.90
C LYS A 571 19.73 30.52 4.12
N ALA A 572 20.00 30.47 2.83
CA ALA A 572 19.71 29.31 2.01
C ALA A 572 20.54 28.06 2.44
N GLU A 573 21.80 28.26 2.83
CA GLU A 573 22.67 27.22 3.38
C GLU A 573 22.14 26.67 4.72
N GLU A 574 21.68 27.55 5.62
CA GLU A 574 21.00 27.12 6.85
C GLU A 574 19.79 26.20 6.55
N PHE A 575 19.00 26.57 5.54
CA PHE A 575 17.84 25.77 5.13
C PHE A 575 18.25 24.44 4.50
N ALA A 576 19.31 24.42 3.68
CA ALA A 576 19.83 23.20 3.07
C ALA A 576 20.41 22.22 4.11
N ALA A 577 20.95 22.74 5.22
CA ALA A 577 21.48 21.94 6.32
C ALA A 577 20.37 21.27 7.17
N CYS A 578 19.13 21.76 7.11
CA CYS A 578 18.01 21.15 7.82
C CYS A 578 17.51 19.91 7.06
N PRO A 579 17.34 18.74 7.70
CA PRO A 579 16.93 17.50 7.02
C PRO A 579 15.50 17.54 6.49
N PHE A 580 14.63 18.40 7.03
CA PHE A 580 13.22 18.53 6.64
C PHE A 580 12.81 19.99 6.47
N GLY A 581 11.68 20.17 5.80
CA GLY A 581 10.89 21.40 5.80
C GLY A 581 11.16 22.34 4.63
N THR A 582 12.19 22.14 3.79
CA THR A 582 12.52 23.08 2.72
C THR A 582 12.51 22.43 1.34
N ALA A 583 11.78 23.03 0.39
CA ALA A 583 11.85 22.71 -1.03
C ALA A 583 12.56 23.84 -1.79
N PHE A 584 13.74 23.58 -2.37
CA PHE A 584 14.41 24.47 -3.32
C PHE A 584 13.85 24.20 -4.71
N VAL A 585 13.28 25.20 -5.38
CA VAL A 585 12.61 25.06 -6.66
C VAL A 585 13.42 25.66 -7.79
N VAL A 586 13.73 24.86 -8.80
CA VAL A 586 14.43 25.25 -10.02
C VAL A 586 13.65 24.79 -11.24
N PHE A 587 13.75 25.51 -12.35
CA PHE A 587 12.96 25.26 -13.56
C PHE A 587 13.82 24.92 -14.79
N GLY A 588 15.14 24.91 -14.65
CA GLY A 588 16.08 24.62 -15.71
C GLY A 588 17.44 24.13 -15.20
N GLN A 589 18.20 23.51 -16.12
CA GLN A 589 19.51 22.93 -15.82
C GLN A 589 20.49 23.96 -15.24
N LYS A 590 20.57 25.13 -15.85
CA LYS A 590 21.49 26.20 -15.43
C LYS A 590 21.17 26.74 -14.04
N GLU A 591 19.89 26.81 -13.70
CA GLU A 591 19.43 27.23 -12.38
C GLU A 591 19.81 26.19 -11.31
N TYR A 592 19.66 24.91 -11.62
CA TYR A 592 20.11 23.83 -10.73
C TYR A 592 21.61 23.86 -10.51
N GLU A 593 22.42 23.98 -11.56
CA GLU A 593 23.87 24.07 -11.47
C GLU A 593 24.30 25.30 -10.64
N ARG A 594 23.65 26.44 -10.85
CA ARG A 594 23.88 27.65 -10.06
C ARG A 594 23.53 27.45 -8.59
N LEU A 595 22.40 26.83 -8.29
CA LEU A 595 22.02 26.52 -6.90
C LEU A 595 23.07 25.65 -6.22
N CYS A 596 23.56 24.60 -6.87
CA CYS A 596 24.58 23.70 -6.34
C CYS A 596 25.93 24.39 -6.13
N LEU A 597 26.26 25.39 -6.95
CA LEU A 597 27.51 26.19 -6.79
C LEU A 597 27.39 27.23 -5.71
N ASP A 598 26.23 27.83 -5.57
CA ASP A 598 26.02 29.01 -4.74
C ASP A 598 25.61 28.69 -3.29
N VAL A 599 24.98 27.54 -3.06
CA VAL A 599 24.45 27.12 -1.75
C VAL A 599 25.14 25.82 -1.32
N LYS A 600 25.96 25.93 -0.27
CA LYS A 600 26.66 24.76 0.29
C LYS A 600 25.68 23.72 0.79
N GLY A 601 25.89 22.46 0.36
CA GLY A 601 25.01 21.33 0.69
C GLY A 601 23.84 21.11 -0.26
N ALA A 602 23.49 22.06 -1.14
CA ALA A 602 22.40 21.89 -2.09
C ALA A 602 22.63 20.75 -3.10
N GLY A 603 23.91 20.54 -3.47
CA GLY A 603 24.28 19.43 -4.37
C GLY A 603 24.13 18.03 -3.78
N ASP A 604 24.06 17.92 -2.44
CA ASP A 604 23.86 16.65 -1.73
C ASP A 604 22.38 16.36 -1.46
N LEU A 605 21.51 17.32 -1.70
CA LEU A 605 20.07 17.14 -1.50
C LEU A 605 19.47 16.18 -2.54
N PRO A 606 18.43 15.41 -2.17
CA PRO A 606 17.69 14.62 -3.13
C PRO A 606 17.01 15.53 -4.16
N VAL A 607 17.10 15.14 -5.44
CA VAL A 607 16.49 15.88 -6.54
C VAL A 607 15.25 15.13 -7.04
N TYR A 608 14.11 15.79 -6.98
CA TYR A 608 12.86 15.29 -7.52
C TYR A 608 12.51 16.03 -8.82
N VAL A 609 12.40 15.29 -9.90
CA VAL A 609 11.96 15.84 -11.19
C VAL A 609 10.45 15.74 -11.26
N GLY A 610 9.78 16.87 -11.17
CA GLY A 610 8.34 17.01 -11.30
C GLY A 610 7.52 16.50 -10.12
N ALA A 611 7.84 15.38 -9.49
CA ALA A 611 7.06 14.78 -8.41
C ALA A 611 7.94 14.16 -7.31
N GLN A 612 7.35 13.96 -6.15
CA GLN A 612 7.98 13.34 -4.98
C GLN A 612 7.34 11.97 -4.69
N LYS A 613 8.15 11.01 -4.23
CA LYS A 613 7.68 9.66 -3.90
C LYS A 613 6.79 9.63 -2.65
N TRP A 614 7.17 10.40 -1.63
CA TRP A 614 6.46 10.49 -0.35
C TRP A 614 6.02 11.93 -0.06
N LEU A 615 5.01 12.08 0.77
CA LEU A 615 4.53 13.40 1.21
C LEU A 615 5.33 13.96 2.39
N ASN A 616 6.26 13.20 2.99
CA ASN A 616 7.10 13.75 4.04
C ASN A 616 7.96 14.90 3.46
N PRO A 617 8.09 16.01 4.18
CA PRO A 617 8.74 17.20 3.69
C PRO A 617 10.27 17.15 3.87
N GLN A 618 10.92 16.06 3.41
CA GLN A 618 12.39 16.01 3.38
C GLN A 618 12.93 17.18 2.56
N THR A 619 13.94 17.88 3.11
CA THR A 619 14.60 18.97 2.38
C THR A 619 15.18 18.45 1.06
N CYS A 620 14.82 19.09 -0.04
CA CYS A 620 15.10 18.59 -1.37
C CYS A 620 15.19 19.70 -2.42
N VAL A 621 15.72 19.36 -3.58
CA VAL A 621 15.59 20.19 -4.79
C VAL A 621 14.44 19.64 -5.62
N VAL A 622 13.51 20.50 -6.02
CA VAL A 622 12.42 20.19 -6.92
C VAL A 622 12.69 20.82 -8.27
N PHE A 623 13.02 19.99 -9.24
CA PHE A 623 13.27 20.41 -10.60
C PHE A 623 12.01 20.35 -11.43
N ALA A 624 11.58 21.46 -12.01
CA ALA A 624 10.40 21.59 -12.83
C ALA A 624 9.16 20.89 -12.21
N PRO A 625 8.68 21.37 -11.03
CA PRO A 625 7.58 20.74 -10.31
C PRO A 625 6.36 20.54 -11.19
N SER A 626 5.73 19.38 -11.12
CA SER A 626 4.49 19.07 -11.84
C SER A 626 3.28 19.67 -11.12
N GLU A 627 2.14 19.70 -11.81
CA GLU A 627 0.85 20.09 -11.22
C GLU A 627 0.48 19.23 -9.98
N GLN A 628 1.03 18.02 -9.89
CA GLN A 628 0.77 17.09 -8.79
C GLN A 628 1.73 17.24 -7.60
N PHE A 629 2.73 18.13 -7.69
CA PHE A 629 3.63 18.36 -6.58
C PHE A 629 2.95 19.24 -5.52
N ASP A 630 2.73 18.69 -4.33
CA ASP A 630 2.05 19.39 -3.25
C ASP A 630 3.07 20.03 -2.30
N PHE A 631 3.23 21.35 -2.42
CA PHE A 631 4.08 22.14 -1.53
C PHE A 631 3.49 22.33 -0.13
N GLY A 632 2.19 22.09 0.06
CA GLY A 632 1.49 22.36 1.32
C GLY A 632 1.98 21.55 2.52
N TYR A 633 2.86 20.58 2.30
CA TYR A 633 3.51 19.80 3.37
C TYR A 633 4.90 20.31 3.75
N PHE A 634 5.44 21.31 3.03
CA PHE A 634 6.70 21.96 3.38
C PHE A 634 6.45 23.17 4.26
N GLY A 635 7.33 23.40 5.23
CA GLY A 635 7.33 24.65 6.00
C GLY A 635 7.82 25.82 5.15
N ARG A 636 8.75 25.54 4.20
CA ARG A 636 9.43 26.57 3.39
C ARG A 636 9.57 26.15 1.94
N VAL A 637 9.40 27.14 1.07
CA VAL A 637 9.76 27.02 -0.34
C VAL A 637 10.74 28.13 -0.70
N VAL A 638 11.84 27.78 -1.36
CA VAL A 638 12.84 28.71 -1.86
C VAL A 638 12.89 28.62 -3.38
N PHE A 639 12.43 29.65 -4.05
CA PHE A 639 12.61 29.76 -5.49
C PHE A 639 14.07 30.09 -5.81
N ALA A 640 14.75 29.19 -6.48
CA ALA A 640 16.13 29.33 -6.95
C ALA A 640 16.18 29.29 -8.49
N GLY A 641 15.13 29.74 -9.15
CA GLY A 641 15.00 29.81 -10.59
C GLY A 641 13.80 30.63 -11.04
N ARG A 642 13.65 30.77 -12.35
CA ARG A 642 12.67 31.62 -13.00
C ARG A 642 11.39 30.88 -13.34
N ALA A 643 10.34 31.06 -12.54
CA ALA A 643 9.00 30.57 -12.87
C ALA A 643 8.44 31.16 -14.18
N LEU A 644 7.42 30.55 -14.79
CA LEU A 644 6.77 31.09 -15.98
C LEU A 644 5.82 32.25 -15.66
N THR A 645 5.20 32.27 -14.48
CA THR A 645 4.25 33.33 -14.07
C THR A 645 4.39 33.72 -12.62
N GLU A 646 4.07 34.99 -12.29
CA GLU A 646 3.93 35.44 -10.90
C GLU A 646 2.77 34.71 -10.20
N GLY A 647 1.72 34.36 -10.94
CA GLY A 647 0.56 33.63 -10.42
C GLY A 647 0.94 32.26 -9.85
N TYR A 648 1.89 31.57 -10.47
CA TYR A 648 2.38 30.31 -9.92
C TYR A 648 3.15 30.51 -8.61
N ILE A 649 3.98 31.53 -8.54
CA ILE A 649 4.69 31.89 -7.27
C ILE A 649 3.67 32.20 -6.19
N ALA A 650 2.63 33.00 -6.52
CA ALA A 650 1.55 33.33 -5.60
C ALA A 650 0.77 32.09 -5.12
N HIS A 651 0.49 31.15 -6.04
CA HIS A 651 -0.18 29.90 -5.72
C HIS A 651 0.63 29.06 -4.73
N VAL A 652 1.94 28.92 -4.96
CA VAL A 652 2.84 28.17 -4.07
C VAL A 652 2.96 28.89 -2.73
N ALA A 653 3.16 30.21 -2.72
CA ALA A 653 3.26 31.01 -1.51
C ALA A 653 2.01 30.91 -0.62
N ALA A 654 0.83 30.83 -1.21
CA ALA A 654 -0.42 30.63 -0.48
C ALA A 654 -0.56 29.23 0.15
N SER A 655 0.24 28.24 -0.27
CA SER A 655 0.16 26.87 0.21
C SER A 655 1.18 26.52 1.31
N VAL A 656 2.14 27.40 1.62
CA VAL A 656 3.24 27.16 2.57
C VAL A 656 3.32 28.26 3.61
N ALA A 657 3.97 27.94 4.75
CA ALA A 657 4.15 28.94 5.83
C ALA A 657 5.14 30.06 5.44
N GLU A 658 6.21 29.71 4.75
CA GLU A 658 7.26 30.65 4.35
C GLU A 658 7.65 30.42 2.88
N CYS A 659 7.68 31.49 2.11
CA CYS A 659 8.07 31.46 0.70
C CYS A 659 9.15 32.51 0.43
N PHE A 660 10.24 32.07 -0.19
CA PHE A 660 11.43 32.90 -0.40
C PHE A 660 11.88 32.88 -1.86
N ASP A 661 12.61 33.94 -2.24
CA ASP A 661 13.30 34.03 -3.53
C ASP A 661 14.81 34.23 -3.26
N LEU A 662 15.63 33.38 -3.87
CA LEU A 662 17.09 33.44 -3.68
C LEU A 662 17.75 34.43 -4.66
N TYR A 663 17.30 34.50 -5.90
CA TYR A 663 17.98 35.26 -6.95
C TYR A 663 17.23 36.51 -7.43
N GLY A 664 15.97 36.67 -7.13
CA GLY A 664 15.16 37.83 -7.55
C GLY A 664 14.86 37.81 -9.06
N GLU A 665 14.78 36.62 -9.67
CA GLU A 665 14.56 36.53 -11.10
C GLU A 665 13.08 36.71 -11.43
N GLN A 666 12.78 37.58 -12.41
CA GLN A 666 11.41 37.86 -12.81
C GLN A 666 10.85 36.72 -13.68
N PRO A 667 9.56 36.36 -13.50
CA PRO A 667 8.90 35.40 -14.38
C PRO A 667 9.00 35.75 -15.86
N GLU A 668 9.17 34.73 -16.70
CA GLU A 668 9.26 34.91 -18.15
C GLU A 668 8.30 33.93 -18.85
N PRO A 669 7.03 34.33 -19.07
CA PRO A 669 6.07 33.49 -19.76
C PRO A 669 6.46 33.31 -21.23
N PRO A 670 6.24 32.12 -21.80
CA PRO A 670 6.45 31.88 -23.21
C PRO A 670 5.43 32.68 -24.05
N ARG A 671 5.76 32.92 -25.31
CA ARG A 671 4.89 33.71 -26.22
C ARG A 671 4.27 32.86 -27.32
N VAL A 672 3.00 33.09 -27.62
CA VAL A 672 2.29 32.48 -28.72
C VAL A 672 1.46 33.56 -29.44
N SER A 673 1.46 33.59 -30.77
CA SER A 673 0.63 34.54 -31.51
C SER A 673 -0.79 33.99 -31.72
N ASP A 674 -1.76 34.90 -31.88
CA ASP A 674 -3.16 34.52 -32.15
C ASP A 674 -3.30 33.66 -33.42
N ASP A 675 -2.47 33.94 -34.43
CA ASP A 675 -2.48 33.14 -35.67
C ASP A 675 -2.05 31.70 -35.41
N LYS A 676 -1.11 31.47 -34.49
CA LYS A 676 -0.70 30.11 -34.08
C LYS A 676 -1.78 29.38 -33.31
N ILE A 677 -2.47 30.08 -32.40
CA ILE A 677 -3.62 29.54 -31.68
C ILE A 677 -4.74 29.16 -32.65
N ARG A 678 -5.06 30.06 -33.59
CA ARG A 678 -6.06 29.79 -34.64
C ARG A 678 -5.66 28.62 -35.54
N ALA A 679 -4.40 28.55 -35.95
CA ALA A 679 -3.89 27.44 -36.76
C ALA A 679 -4.01 26.08 -36.01
N ALA A 680 -3.70 26.07 -34.70
CA ALA A 680 -3.91 24.89 -33.85
C ALA A 680 -5.41 24.50 -33.80
N PHE A 681 -6.31 25.46 -33.57
CA PHE A 681 -7.75 25.21 -33.56
C PHE A 681 -8.24 24.61 -34.88
N VAL A 682 -7.83 25.18 -36.02
CA VAL A 682 -8.17 24.67 -37.37
C VAL A 682 -7.68 23.23 -37.57
N ALA A 683 -6.50 22.91 -37.04
CA ALA A 683 -5.97 21.55 -37.11
C ALA A 683 -6.83 20.57 -36.28
N PHE A 684 -7.24 20.95 -35.08
CA PHE A 684 -8.14 20.16 -34.25
C PHE A 684 -9.54 19.99 -34.87
N ASP A 685 -10.12 21.09 -35.42
CA ASP A 685 -11.43 21.03 -36.10
C ASP A 685 -11.37 20.13 -37.34
N GLY A 686 -10.28 20.18 -38.08
CA GLY A 686 -10.04 19.30 -39.22
C GLY A 686 -9.99 17.82 -38.85
N MET A 687 -9.36 17.50 -37.74
CA MET A 687 -9.33 16.12 -37.20
C MET A 687 -10.71 15.68 -36.72
N ALA A 688 -11.41 16.52 -35.96
CA ALA A 688 -12.75 16.23 -35.45
C ALA A 688 -13.77 15.99 -36.60
N ARG A 689 -13.76 16.83 -37.65
CA ARG A 689 -14.62 16.65 -38.86
C ARG A 689 -14.38 15.33 -39.56
N LYS A 690 -13.12 14.90 -39.64
CA LYS A 690 -12.75 13.64 -40.28
C LYS A 690 -12.93 12.43 -39.34
N LYS A 691 -13.40 12.65 -38.11
CA LYS A 691 -13.51 11.65 -37.06
C LYS A 691 -12.17 10.91 -36.81
N GLU A 692 -11.06 11.60 -37.00
CA GLU A 692 -9.73 11.05 -36.72
C GLU A 692 -9.58 10.83 -35.22
N ARG A 693 -9.03 9.66 -34.88
CA ARG A 693 -8.77 9.30 -33.51
C ARG A 693 -7.27 9.30 -33.24
N ALA A 694 -6.84 10.02 -32.23
CA ALA A 694 -5.44 9.99 -31.82
C ALA A 694 -5.15 8.71 -30.99
N VAL A 695 -4.06 8.02 -31.33
CA VAL A 695 -3.64 6.80 -30.62
C VAL A 695 -2.85 7.13 -29.35
N SER A 696 -2.26 8.33 -29.28
CA SER A 696 -1.53 8.82 -28.11
C SER A 696 -1.44 10.34 -28.11
N PRO A 697 -1.16 10.99 -26.96
CA PRO A 697 -0.89 12.44 -26.90
C PRO A 697 0.26 12.88 -27.81
N SER A 698 1.30 12.07 -27.93
CA SER A 698 2.43 12.38 -28.83
C SER A 698 2.04 12.35 -30.29
N ALA A 699 1.22 11.38 -30.70
CA ALA A 699 0.70 11.32 -32.09
C ALA A 699 -0.22 12.50 -32.37
N LEU A 700 -1.09 12.88 -31.39
CA LEU A 700 -1.93 14.07 -31.50
C LEU A 700 -1.08 15.34 -31.69
N ALA A 701 -0.11 15.53 -30.76
CA ALA A 701 0.79 16.69 -30.82
C ALA A 701 1.53 16.79 -32.18
N ASN A 702 2.08 15.68 -32.65
CA ASN A 702 2.79 15.67 -33.94
C ASN A 702 1.86 16.01 -35.12
N THR A 703 0.65 15.46 -35.15
CA THR A 703 -0.32 15.75 -36.18
C THR A 703 -0.74 17.23 -36.21
N VAL A 704 -1.05 17.79 -35.03
CA VAL A 704 -1.45 19.20 -34.90
C VAL A 704 -0.27 20.13 -35.26
N LYS A 705 0.93 19.87 -34.75
CA LYS A 705 2.14 20.63 -35.03
C LYS A 705 2.42 20.70 -36.54
N GLN A 706 2.34 19.57 -37.24
CA GLN A 706 2.55 19.51 -38.66
C GLN A 706 1.49 20.30 -39.45
N ARG A 707 0.20 20.14 -39.10
CA ARG A 707 -0.90 20.83 -39.81
C ARG A 707 -0.92 22.32 -39.54
N ALA A 708 -0.66 22.72 -38.30
CA ALA A 708 -0.66 24.13 -37.90
C ALA A 708 0.69 24.84 -38.14
N ARG A 709 1.76 24.10 -38.41
CA ARG A 709 3.15 24.60 -38.52
C ARG A 709 3.59 25.37 -37.30
N ILE A 710 3.43 24.76 -36.14
CA ILE A 710 3.76 25.31 -34.84
C ILE A 710 4.81 24.45 -34.09
N SER A 711 5.54 25.07 -33.17
CA SER A 711 6.51 24.38 -32.33
C SER A 711 5.80 23.52 -31.25
N THR A 712 6.57 22.74 -30.51
CA THR A 712 6.05 21.93 -29.41
C THR A 712 5.52 22.81 -28.29
N GLU A 713 6.20 23.91 -27.98
CA GLU A 713 5.79 24.87 -26.95
C GLU A 713 4.50 25.60 -27.39
N GLU A 714 4.45 26.12 -28.63
CA GLU A 714 3.26 26.77 -29.17
C GLU A 714 2.04 25.83 -29.21
N TYR A 715 2.26 24.54 -29.51
CA TYR A 715 1.21 23.53 -29.44
C TYR A 715 0.70 23.38 -27.97
N GLY A 716 1.62 23.24 -27.01
CA GLY A 716 1.24 23.07 -25.60
C GLY A 716 0.40 24.24 -25.10
N ILE A 717 0.84 25.46 -25.35
CA ILE A 717 0.14 26.68 -24.94
C ILE A 717 -1.22 26.82 -25.69
N SER A 718 -1.23 26.63 -27.01
CA SER A 718 -2.47 26.72 -27.79
C SER A 718 -3.50 25.69 -27.29
N ARG A 719 -3.06 24.48 -27.00
CA ARG A 719 -3.92 23.44 -26.47
C ARG A 719 -4.52 23.82 -25.09
N LEU A 720 -3.70 24.31 -24.17
CA LEU A 720 -4.17 24.77 -22.85
C LEU A 720 -5.23 25.85 -22.98
N ILE A 721 -4.99 26.88 -23.80
CA ILE A 721 -5.97 27.96 -24.06
C ILE A 721 -7.28 27.40 -24.60
N LEU A 722 -7.21 26.53 -25.61
CA LEU A 722 -8.38 25.99 -26.28
C LEU A 722 -9.19 25.04 -25.37
N GLU A 723 -8.51 24.23 -24.53
CA GLU A 723 -9.16 23.36 -23.54
C GLU A 723 -9.80 24.16 -22.42
N GLU A 724 -9.12 25.17 -21.86
CA GLU A 724 -9.65 26.07 -20.82
C GLU A 724 -10.92 26.79 -21.28
N LEU A 725 -10.95 27.24 -22.54
CA LEU A 725 -12.12 27.90 -23.14
C LEU A 725 -13.22 26.92 -23.57
N GLY A 726 -13.03 25.62 -23.38
CA GLY A 726 -13.98 24.61 -23.83
C GLY A 726 -14.14 24.51 -25.35
N LEU A 727 -13.18 25.06 -26.10
CA LEU A 727 -13.18 25.05 -27.59
C LEU A 727 -12.75 23.70 -28.15
N ILE A 728 -11.94 22.97 -27.39
CA ILE A 728 -11.55 21.59 -27.71
C ILE A 728 -11.64 20.72 -26.45
N SER A 729 -11.89 19.45 -26.62
CA SER A 729 -11.64 18.42 -25.59
C SER A 729 -11.13 17.15 -26.26
N VAL A 730 -10.31 16.40 -25.51
CA VAL A 730 -9.76 15.12 -25.95
C VAL A 730 -10.04 14.09 -24.87
N SER A 731 -10.85 13.08 -25.23
CA SER A 731 -11.19 12.02 -24.28
C SER A 731 -10.02 11.05 -24.04
N ASP A 732 -10.09 10.23 -22.99
CA ASP A 732 -9.13 9.14 -22.68
C ASP A 732 -9.01 8.10 -23.80
N ARG A 733 -9.97 8.09 -24.74
CA ARG A 733 -9.96 7.22 -25.90
C ARG A 733 -9.39 7.92 -27.16
N GLY A 734 -8.84 9.13 -27.02
CA GLY A 734 -8.27 9.92 -28.12
C GLY A 734 -9.31 10.51 -29.07
N ILE A 735 -10.57 10.63 -28.66
CA ILE A 735 -11.64 11.26 -29.45
C ILE A 735 -11.54 12.77 -29.23
N ILE A 736 -11.47 13.50 -30.31
CA ILE A 736 -11.37 14.97 -30.33
C ILE A 736 -12.78 15.55 -30.56
N THR A 737 -13.21 16.40 -29.65
CA THR A 737 -14.44 17.17 -29.74
C THR A 737 -14.09 18.65 -29.89
N VAL A 738 -14.78 19.37 -30.74
CA VAL A 738 -14.52 20.80 -31.02
C VAL A 738 -15.84 21.58 -30.95
N SER A 739 -15.84 22.62 -30.11
CA SER A 739 -16.91 23.62 -30.04
C SER A 739 -16.60 24.75 -31.02
N ARG A 740 -17.60 25.20 -31.77
CA ARG A 740 -17.49 26.30 -32.72
C ARG A 740 -18.10 27.61 -32.21
N ASN A 741 -18.36 27.69 -30.91
CA ASN A 741 -18.82 28.90 -30.29
C ASN A 741 -17.74 29.99 -30.43
N LYS A 742 -18.17 31.23 -30.78
CA LYS A 742 -17.27 32.36 -30.70
C LYS A 742 -16.95 32.64 -29.24
N THR A 743 -15.69 32.55 -28.89
CA THR A 743 -15.21 32.81 -27.52
C THR A 743 -14.05 33.79 -27.60
N ASP A 744 -14.03 34.76 -26.69
CA ASP A 744 -12.94 35.71 -26.54
C ASP A 744 -11.75 35.01 -25.86
N LEU A 745 -10.59 35.01 -26.51
CA LEU A 745 -9.37 34.41 -25.99
C LEU A 745 -8.96 35.05 -24.66
N THR A 746 -9.32 36.31 -24.39
CA THR A 746 -8.99 36.99 -23.14
C THR A 746 -9.69 36.38 -21.89
N GLN A 747 -10.66 35.53 -22.10
CA GLN A 747 -11.28 34.76 -20.97
C GLN A 747 -10.35 33.67 -20.42
N SER A 748 -9.36 33.22 -21.18
CA SER A 748 -8.37 32.25 -20.74
C SER A 748 -7.30 32.91 -19.86
N ALA A 749 -7.03 32.34 -18.69
CA ALA A 749 -5.92 32.76 -17.82
C ALA A 749 -4.58 32.47 -18.50
N VAL A 750 -4.45 31.34 -19.16
CA VAL A 750 -3.26 30.98 -19.94
C VAL A 750 -2.99 32.04 -21.04
N TYR A 751 -4.02 32.46 -21.75
CA TYR A 751 -3.88 33.50 -22.78
C TYR A 751 -3.42 34.85 -22.18
N ARG A 752 -4.04 35.28 -21.09
CA ARG A 752 -3.63 36.52 -20.41
C ARG A 752 -2.18 36.47 -19.95
N ASN A 753 -1.75 35.35 -19.37
CA ASN A 753 -0.38 35.16 -18.88
C ASN A 753 0.67 35.21 -20.01
N VAL A 754 0.40 34.63 -21.18
CA VAL A 754 1.33 34.69 -22.34
C VAL A 754 1.32 36.03 -23.07
N ARG A 755 0.38 36.93 -22.73
CA ARG A 755 0.27 38.29 -23.31
C ARG A 755 0.74 39.38 -22.37
N GLN A 756 1.00 39.09 -21.10
CA GLN A 756 1.59 40.07 -20.16
C GLN A 756 2.96 40.49 -20.71
N LYS A 757 3.19 41.81 -20.73
CA LYS A 757 4.44 42.42 -21.21
C LYS A 757 5.50 42.37 -20.11
#